data_7230e98f9e21b663b43fed010255abd5
#
_entry.id   7230e98f9e21b663b43fed010255abd5
#
_cell.length_a   1.000
_cell.length_b   1.000
_cell.length_c   1.000
_cell.angle_alpha   90.00
_cell.angle_beta   90.00
_cell.angle_gamma   90.00
#
_symmetry.space_group_name_H-M   'P 1'
#
loop_
_entity.id
_entity.type
_entity.pdbx_description
1 polymer ?
#
loop_
_entity_poly.entity_id
_entity_poly.type
_entity_poly.pdbx_seq_one_letter_code
_entity_poly.pdbx_strand_id
1 'polypeptide(L)'
;MTLIKSLLAANKSERDRFVIPRSVQQSIPIRCVYSDGIWHTGRKHSRTWRFADINYAAASEEERRSIFLSYCAVLNSLPTDAAAKITIINRRINPVDFQRKILMKERGDELDRYRRESNQILTRRAAESNNLVQEKYITLSIPQRKIEETRTYFRRVDANLSKGFGRLDSGAKPLSAHDRLRILHDFFRPGEEQYFTFDQTAAIRRGLDFRDLICPDGLAFKAGHFEMGDKVGRVLFLKDYASYIKDEMIADLSDFPRNLMLSIDILPIPTDEAVREVQSRILGIETDITRWQQRQNDKNNFTASIPYELEQLRGETKEFLSDLTERDQRMIFAVVTLVHIADSLEQLDADTEALLSIGREHLCQFSTLRYQQEDGLNTVLPYGLRRVKALRTLTTESAAVLMPFRVQEIQDPGGLPYGVNAISKNLLICERKRLISPHAFYLGVSGSGKSVAMKSTIENVALATNDDIIIIDAERESGPITRSLGGTVVEISPSSPHHINPMEVADGYGDGENPIAMKSELITSILEQQMGVGRVSGSHKSIIDRCTANVYQNYFHSRGKAPIPLLTDWRNEVLKQVDPEAREIALAAELITEGSLNVFAHPGNVDMNSRIITLDLYEMGEQLRPTALVVTLEAIQNRVMENRKRGKYTWVFLDEVYLYFKYHYSGEFLYRAWKRFRKYAGIMTAATQNVEECLKSETARLMLANSEFLLLFNQAATDRAELGKLLHISDTQMGYITNAEPGHGLLKMGGSLVPFDNSIPKDTELYRLMSTTPGEN
;
A
#
# COMPACT_ATOMS: atom_id res chain seq x y z
N MET A 1 -41.01 8.00 -23.16
CA MET A 1 -40.47 7.73 -24.52
C MET A 1 -39.66 8.87 -25.12
N THR A 2 -39.89 10.14 -24.73
CA THR A 2 -39.24 11.30 -25.37
C THR A 2 -37.81 11.58 -24.91
N LEU A 3 -37.44 11.38 -23.66
CA LEU A 3 -36.10 11.73 -23.14
C LEU A 3 -35.10 10.56 -23.16
N ILE A 4 -35.51 9.33 -22.90
CA ILE A 4 -34.67 8.16 -23.18
C ILE A 4 -34.41 8.04 -24.69
N LYS A 5 -35.42 8.33 -25.52
CA LYS A 5 -35.18 8.52 -26.95
C LYS A 5 -34.31 9.73 -27.24
N SER A 6 -34.33 10.79 -26.47
CA SER A 6 -33.45 11.96 -26.64
C SER A 6 -32.03 11.71 -26.12
N LEU A 7 -31.86 10.97 -25.01
CA LEU A 7 -30.55 10.44 -24.55
C LEU A 7 -29.97 9.40 -25.50
N LEU A 8 -30.80 8.48 -26.01
CA LEU A 8 -30.44 7.55 -27.08
C LEU A 8 -30.27 8.25 -28.43
N ALA A 9 -30.99 9.34 -28.68
CA ALA A 9 -30.84 10.18 -29.89
C ALA A 9 -29.67 11.16 -29.76
N ALA A 10 -29.36 11.69 -28.59
CA ALA A 10 -28.11 12.39 -28.34
C ALA A 10 -26.90 11.48 -28.59
N ASN A 11 -27.02 10.20 -28.27
CA ASN A 11 -26.04 9.18 -28.64
C ASN A 11 -26.03 8.83 -30.15
N LYS A 12 -27.15 9.01 -30.87
CA LYS A 12 -27.16 8.91 -32.35
C LYS A 12 -26.43 10.10 -33.03
N SER A 13 -26.41 11.26 -32.38
CA SER A 13 -25.72 12.44 -32.86
C SER A 13 -24.22 12.47 -32.56
N GLU A 14 -23.70 11.49 -31.77
CA GLU A 14 -22.26 11.34 -31.48
C GLU A 14 -21.46 10.84 -32.69
N ARG A 15 -22.09 10.31 -33.72
CA ARG A 15 -21.42 10.06 -34.98
C ARG A 15 -21.20 11.41 -35.69
N ASP A 16 -19.99 11.95 -35.57
CA ASP A 16 -19.47 12.84 -36.60
C ASP A 16 -19.64 12.18 -37.96
N ARG A 17 -19.85 12.94 -39.04
CA ARG A 17 -19.89 12.36 -40.39
C ARG A 17 -18.70 11.41 -40.52
N PHE A 18 -18.96 10.17 -40.94
CA PHE A 18 -17.90 9.21 -41.19
C PHE A 18 -16.93 9.82 -42.21
N VAL A 19 -15.76 10.14 -41.75
CA VAL A 19 -14.64 10.61 -42.56
C VAL A 19 -13.57 9.54 -42.46
N ILE A 20 -13.13 9.00 -43.59
CA ILE A 20 -12.01 8.06 -43.59
C ILE A 20 -10.78 8.83 -43.10
N PRO A 21 -10.17 8.42 -41.97
CA PRO A 21 -8.98 9.11 -41.47
C PRO A 21 -7.83 9.01 -42.47
N ARG A 22 -7.20 10.14 -42.81
CA ARG A 22 -6.02 10.18 -43.68
C ARG A 22 -4.70 10.01 -42.93
N SER A 23 -4.74 10.07 -41.62
CA SER A 23 -3.59 9.85 -40.70
C SER A 23 -4.06 9.25 -39.39
N VAL A 24 -3.14 8.66 -38.64
CA VAL A 24 -3.41 8.07 -37.31
C VAL A 24 -3.93 9.13 -36.33
N GLN A 25 -3.41 10.37 -36.42
CA GLN A 25 -3.86 11.48 -35.56
C GLN A 25 -5.35 11.80 -35.76
N GLN A 26 -5.88 11.59 -36.96
CA GLN A 26 -7.30 11.82 -37.26
C GLN A 26 -8.21 10.70 -36.68
N SER A 27 -7.66 9.53 -36.41
CA SER A 27 -8.38 8.45 -35.77
C SER A 27 -8.57 8.69 -34.26
N ILE A 28 -7.79 9.59 -33.65
CA ILE A 28 -7.92 9.94 -32.23
C ILE A 28 -8.96 11.03 -32.06
N PRO A 29 -10.07 10.77 -31.34
CA PRO A 29 -11.24 11.68 -31.30
C PRO A 29 -11.06 12.88 -30.36
N ILE A 30 -9.86 13.17 -29.85
CA ILE A 30 -9.59 14.30 -28.97
C ILE A 30 -9.36 15.55 -29.82
N ARG A 31 -10.15 16.60 -29.60
CA ARG A 31 -10.04 17.88 -30.30
C ARG A 31 -9.12 18.86 -29.57
N CYS A 32 -9.21 18.89 -28.25
CA CYS A 32 -8.45 19.83 -27.43
C CYS A 32 -8.16 19.24 -26.04
N VAL A 33 -6.99 19.57 -25.52
CA VAL A 33 -6.51 19.20 -24.18
C VAL A 33 -6.23 20.47 -23.39
N TYR A 34 -6.91 20.65 -22.25
CA TYR A 34 -6.67 21.76 -21.34
C TYR A 34 -5.70 21.36 -20.23
N SER A 35 -4.90 22.31 -19.74
CA SER A 35 -3.85 22.06 -18.73
C SER A 35 -4.38 21.45 -17.42
N ASP A 36 -5.63 21.74 -17.07
CA ASP A 36 -6.33 21.22 -15.90
C ASP A 36 -6.88 19.79 -16.09
N GLY A 37 -6.51 19.11 -17.17
CA GLY A 37 -6.89 17.74 -17.47
C GLY A 37 -8.29 17.59 -18.06
N ILE A 38 -8.99 18.65 -18.39
CA ILE A 38 -10.24 18.58 -19.15
C ILE A 38 -9.92 18.34 -20.62
N TRP A 39 -10.62 17.39 -21.24
CA TRP A 39 -10.53 17.11 -22.67
C TRP A 39 -11.82 17.46 -23.38
N HIS A 40 -11.69 18.01 -24.58
CA HIS A 40 -12.77 18.15 -25.54
C HIS A 40 -12.69 17.01 -26.55
N THR A 41 -13.63 16.08 -26.45
CA THR A 41 -13.67 14.85 -27.27
C THR A 41 -15.03 14.75 -27.95
N GLY A 42 -15.04 14.74 -29.30
CA GLY A 42 -16.29 14.80 -30.05
C GLY A 42 -17.10 16.06 -29.73
N ARG A 43 -18.29 15.89 -29.12
CA ARG A 43 -19.18 16.96 -28.63
C ARG A 43 -19.31 16.99 -27.12
N LYS A 44 -18.29 16.44 -26.41
CA LYS A 44 -18.28 16.32 -24.96
C LYS A 44 -17.03 16.94 -24.35
N HIS A 45 -17.15 17.37 -23.11
CA HIS A 45 -16.03 17.61 -22.23
C HIS A 45 -15.93 16.46 -21.24
N SER A 46 -14.70 15.97 -20.98
CA SER A 46 -14.44 14.90 -20.02
C SER A 46 -13.32 15.26 -19.07
N ARG A 47 -13.39 14.71 -17.85
CA ARG A 47 -12.33 14.77 -16.84
C ARG A 47 -12.16 13.39 -16.23
N THR A 48 -10.92 13.03 -15.85
CA THR A 48 -10.58 11.72 -15.30
C THR A 48 -9.95 11.87 -13.93
N TRP A 49 -10.30 10.96 -13.02
CA TRP A 49 -9.71 10.82 -11.69
C TRP A 49 -9.10 9.43 -11.57
N ARG A 50 -7.93 9.36 -10.95
CA ARG A 50 -7.35 8.10 -10.50
C ARG A 50 -7.84 7.80 -9.10
N PHE A 51 -8.25 6.55 -8.83
CA PHE A 51 -8.60 6.10 -7.49
C PHE A 51 -7.78 4.88 -7.08
N ALA A 52 -7.60 4.71 -5.76
CA ALA A 52 -6.84 3.60 -5.20
C ALA A 52 -7.71 2.34 -5.07
N ASP A 53 -7.05 1.18 -5.08
CA ASP A 53 -7.70 -0.08 -4.72
C ASP A 53 -7.94 -0.17 -3.20
N ILE A 54 -8.81 -1.07 -2.80
CA ILE A 54 -9.10 -1.40 -1.41
C ILE A 54 -9.02 -2.92 -1.20
N ASN A 55 -8.83 -3.36 0.04
CA ASN A 55 -8.67 -4.78 0.37
C ASN A 55 -10.00 -5.53 0.41
N TYR A 56 -10.75 -5.51 -0.70
CA TYR A 56 -12.05 -6.20 -0.80
C TYR A 56 -11.92 -7.72 -0.68
N ALA A 57 -10.95 -8.32 -1.34
CA ALA A 57 -10.75 -9.77 -1.33
C ALA A 57 -10.36 -10.32 0.05
N ALA A 58 -9.68 -9.53 0.88
CA ALA A 58 -9.25 -9.89 2.22
C ALA A 58 -10.22 -9.42 3.33
N ALA A 59 -11.34 -8.76 2.95
CA ALA A 59 -12.31 -8.24 3.90
C ALA A 59 -13.26 -9.35 4.43
N SER A 60 -13.76 -9.17 5.64
CA SER A 60 -14.83 -10.01 6.21
C SER A 60 -16.13 -9.86 5.42
N GLU A 61 -17.10 -10.76 5.61
CA GLU A 61 -18.39 -10.68 4.93
C GLU A 61 -19.15 -9.40 5.29
N GLU A 62 -19.11 -8.97 6.56
CA GLU A 62 -19.69 -7.71 7.00
C GLU A 62 -19.01 -6.48 6.36
N GLU A 63 -17.69 -6.49 6.30
CA GLU A 63 -16.92 -5.43 5.65
C GLU A 63 -17.18 -5.39 4.15
N ARG A 64 -17.19 -6.54 3.46
CA ARG A 64 -17.55 -6.62 2.03
C ARG A 64 -18.93 -6.03 1.79
N ARG A 65 -19.92 -6.35 2.64
CA ARG A 65 -21.26 -5.78 2.55
C ARG A 65 -21.25 -4.26 2.77
N SER A 66 -20.49 -3.78 3.73
CA SER A 66 -20.33 -2.33 4.00
C SER A 66 -19.69 -1.61 2.82
N ILE A 67 -18.63 -2.19 2.25
CA ILE A 67 -17.95 -1.68 1.05
C ILE A 67 -18.92 -1.65 -0.13
N PHE A 68 -19.66 -2.73 -0.35
CA PHE A 68 -20.64 -2.83 -1.42
C PHE A 68 -21.72 -1.73 -1.31
N LEU A 69 -22.30 -1.53 -0.14
CA LEU A 69 -23.29 -0.48 0.09
C LEU A 69 -22.70 0.93 -0.07
N SER A 70 -21.47 1.13 0.37
CA SER A 70 -20.75 2.39 0.18
C SER A 70 -20.47 2.66 -1.31
N TYR A 71 -20.15 1.62 -2.09
CA TYR A 71 -19.98 1.73 -3.53
C TYR A 71 -21.32 2.00 -4.24
N CYS A 72 -22.43 1.37 -3.84
CA CYS A 72 -23.77 1.72 -4.30
C CYS A 72 -24.06 3.22 -4.06
N ALA A 73 -23.69 3.75 -2.89
CA ALA A 73 -23.85 5.18 -2.60
C ALA A 73 -23.00 6.07 -3.52
N VAL A 74 -21.79 5.64 -3.90
CA VAL A 74 -20.98 6.34 -4.91
C VAL A 74 -21.69 6.36 -6.25
N LEU A 75 -22.20 5.22 -6.74
CA LEU A 75 -22.96 5.13 -8.00
C LEU A 75 -24.22 6.00 -7.96
N ASN A 76 -24.97 5.99 -6.85
CA ASN A 76 -26.13 6.85 -6.66
C ASN A 76 -25.78 8.35 -6.60
N SER A 77 -24.56 8.72 -6.26
CA SER A 77 -24.11 10.10 -6.24
C SER A 77 -23.72 10.66 -7.63
N LEU A 78 -23.59 9.80 -8.62
CA LEU A 78 -23.21 10.22 -9.98
C LEU A 78 -24.27 11.12 -10.59
N PRO A 79 -23.88 12.22 -11.25
CA PRO A 79 -24.82 13.13 -11.89
C PRO A 79 -25.55 12.46 -13.06
N THR A 80 -26.85 12.66 -13.18
CA THR A 80 -27.69 12.10 -14.23
C THR A 80 -27.52 12.80 -15.58
N ASP A 81 -26.89 13.98 -15.62
CA ASP A 81 -26.52 14.72 -16.83
C ASP A 81 -25.11 14.39 -17.34
N ALA A 82 -24.43 13.45 -16.70
CA ALA A 82 -23.12 12.97 -17.07
C ALA A 82 -23.11 11.45 -17.35
N ALA A 83 -22.22 11.03 -18.23
CA ALA A 83 -21.85 9.62 -18.36
C ALA A 83 -20.56 9.37 -17.57
N ALA A 84 -20.55 8.35 -16.74
CA ALA A 84 -19.37 7.89 -16.03
C ALA A 84 -18.79 6.66 -16.74
N LYS A 85 -17.48 6.51 -16.68
CA LYS A 85 -16.72 5.37 -17.19
C LYS A 85 -15.69 4.97 -16.14
N ILE A 86 -15.78 3.76 -15.63
CA ILE A 86 -14.71 3.16 -14.82
C ILE A 86 -13.78 2.43 -15.77
N THR A 87 -12.48 2.66 -15.65
CA THR A 87 -11.48 2.01 -16.49
C THR A 87 -10.43 1.36 -15.60
N ILE A 88 -10.20 0.08 -15.79
CA ILE A 88 -9.13 -0.70 -15.16
C ILE A 88 -8.11 -0.98 -16.25
N ILE A 89 -6.85 -0.64 -15.98
CA ILE A 89 -5.75 -0.81 -16.92
C ILE A 89 -4.74 -1.75 -16.30
N ASN A 90 -4.49 -2.87 -16.96
CA ASN A 90 -3.35 -3.71 -16.69
C ASN A 90 -2.28 -3.41 -17.72
N ARG A 91 -1.09 -3.12 -17.24
CA ARG A 91 0.09 -3.04 -18.09
C ARG A 91 1.23 -3.84 -17.48
N ARG A 92 2.01 -4.49 -18.31
CA ARG A 92 3.26 -5.11 -17.85
C ARG A 92 4.22 -4.01 -17.39
N ILE A 93 4.94 -4.31 -16.30
CA ILE A 93 6.03 -3.44 -15.87
C ILE A 93 7.08 -3.44 -16.98
N ASN A 94 7.42 -2.25 -17.48
CA ASN A 94 8.50 -2.09 -18.45
C ASN A 94 9.82 -2.58 -17.81
N PRO A 95 10.56 -3.51 -18.46
CA PRO A 95 11.82 -4.02 -17.93
C PRO A 95 12.84 -2.93 -17.59
N VAL A 96 12.89 -1.85 -18.36
CA VAL A 96 13.82 -0.71 -18.13
C VAL A 96 13.38 0.09 -16.90
N ASP A 97 12.08 0.35 -16.74
CA ASP A 97 11.52 1.01 -15.55
C ASP A 97 11.72 0.15 -14.30
N PHE A 98 11.53 -1.18 -14.42
CA PHE A 98 11.80 -2.14 -13.36
C PHE A 98 13.27 -2.10 -12.93
N GLN A 99 14.17 -2.19 -13.90
CA GLN A 99 15.62 -2.12 -13.68
C GLN A 99 16.04 -0.80 -13.02
N ARG A 100 15.45 0.31 -13.45
CA ARG A 100 15.80 1.65 -12.96
C ARG A 100 15.21 1.98 -11.59
N LYS A 101 14.00 1.52 -11.29
CA LYS A 101 13.24 1.94 -10.11
C LYS A 101 13.27 0.93 -8.97
N ILE A 102 13.44 -0.36 -9.27
CA ILE A 102 13.32 -1.45 -8.30
C ILE A 102 14.65 -2.13 -8.05
N LEU A 103 15.43 -2.42 -9.10
CA LEU A 103 16.70 -3.10 -8.92
C LEU A 103 17.77 -2.20 -8.32
N MET A 104 18.59 -2.79 -7.46
CA MET A 104 19.69 -2.12 -6.80
C MET A 104 20.84 -1.89 -7.80
N LYS A 105 21.41 -0.68 -7.80
CA LYS A 105 22.54 -0.32 -8.65
C LYS A 105 23.84 -0.85 -8.06
N GLU A 106 24.69 -1.44 -8.88
CA GLU A 106 26.07 -1.78 -8.50
C GLU A 106 26.86 -0.50 -8.21
N ARG A 107 27.73 -0.56 -7.20
CA ARG A 107 28.51 0.59 -6.69
C ARG A 107 30.02 0.39 -6.85
N GLY A 108 30.49 -0.78 -7.34
CA GLY A 108 31.89 -1.14 -7.47
C GLY A 108 32.54 -1.55 -6.15
N ASP A 109 31.75 -1.98 -5.17
CA ASP A 109 32.23 -2.45 -3.86
C ASP A 109 32.02 -3.97 -3.67
N GLU A 110 32.55 -4.52 -2.58
CA GLU A 110 32.47 -5.96 -2.28
C GLU A 110 31.03 -6.46 -2.09
N LEU A 111 30.08 -5.56 -1.84
CA LEU A 111 28.66 -5.88 -1.64
C LEU A 111 27.91 -6.08 -2.97
N ASP A 112 28.53 -5.82 -4.11
CA ASP A 112 27.86 -5.98 -5.41
C ASP A 112 27.49 -7.43 -5.72
N ARG A 113 28.18 -8.42 -5.12
CA ARG A 113 27.76 -9.83 -5.20
C ARG A 113 26.36 -10.04 -4.61
N TYR A 114 26.08 -9.43 -3.47
CA TYR A 114 24.76 -9.51 -2.81
C TYR A 114 23.71 -8.68 -3.55
N ARG A 115 24.08 -7.49 -4.10
CA ARG A 115 23.16 -6.71 -4.96
C ARG A 115 22.74 -7.49 -6.19
N ARG A 116 23.66 -8.20 -6.83
CA ARG A 116 23.34 -9.06 -7.98
C ARG A 116 22.42 -10.21 -7.60
N GLU A 117 22.67 -10.89 -6.50
CA GLU A 117 21.83 -12.00 -6.05
C GLU A 117 20.42 -11.49 -5.63
N SER A 118 20.33 -10.41 -4.87
CA SER A 118 19.07 -9.74 -4.52
C SER A 118 18.29 -9.33 -5.77
N ASN A 119 18.96 -8.74 -6.76
CA ASN A 119 18.36 -8.40 -8.05
C ASN A 119 17.87 -9.63 -8.82
N GLN A 120 18.58 -10.75 -8.77
CA GLN A 120 18.14 -12.01 -9.39
C GLN A 120 16.87 -12.54 -8.71
N ILE A 121 16.82 -12.51 -7.37
CA ILE A 121 15.62 -12.90 -6.61
C ILE A 121 14.45 -12.02 -6.98
N LEU A 122 14.62 -10.69 -7.02
CA LEU A 122 13.57 -9.74 -7.39
C LEU A 122 13.10 -9.96 -8.84
N THR A 123 14.03 -10.21 -9.76
CA THR A 123 13.70 -10.47 -11.17
C THR A 123 12.94 -11.79 -11.32
N ARG A 124 13.34 -12.85 -10.59
CA ARG A 124 12.65 -14.13 -10.58
C ARG A 124 11.23 -13.98 -10.01
N ARG A 125 11.08 -13.35 -8.88
CA ARG A 125 9.75 -13.03 -8.29
C ARG A 125 8.88 -12.21 -9.24
N ALA A 126 9.48 -11.22 -9.91
CA ALA A 126 8.77 -10.43 -10.90
C ALA A 126 8.37 -11.27 -12.13
N ALA A 127 9.17 -12.26 -12.54
CA ALA A 127 8.84 -13.17 -13.63
C ALA A 127 7.76 -14.20 -13.24
N GLU A 128 7.75 -14.65 -12.00
CA GLU A 128 6.75 -15.57 -11.43
C GLU A 128 5.44 -14.83 -11.09
N SER A 129 5.50 -13.54 -10.81
CA SER A 129 4.33 -12.65 -10.69
C SER A 129 3.78 -12.32 -12.08
N ASN A 130 2.54 -11.87 -12.13
CA ASN A 130 1.95 -11.40 -13.38
C ASN A 130 2.66 -10.16 -13.96
N ASN A 131 3.62 -9.58 -13.24
CA ASN A 131 4.34 -8.35 -13.61
C ASN A 131 3.42 -7.21 -14.07
N LEU A 132 2.24 -7.13 -13.46
CA LEU A 132 1.21 -6.19 -13.85
C LEU A 132 1.18 -5.00 -12.88
N VAL A 133 1.18 -3.82 -13.43
CA VAL A 133 0.69 -2.63 -12.73
C VAL A 133 -0.77 -2.46 -13.09
N GLN A 134 -1.63 -2.50 -12.08
CA GLN A 134 -3.05 -2.23 -12.25
C GLN A 134 -3.35 -0.79 -11.83
N GLU A 135 -3.96 -0.03 -12.71
CA GLU A 135 -4.37 1.35 -12.45
C GLU A 135 -5.87 1.52 -12.70
N LYS A 136 -6.54 2.29 -11.85
CA LYS A 136 -7.99 2.43 -11.85
C LYS A 136 -8.40 3.89 -11.98
N TYR A 137 -9.32 4.15 -12.89
CA TYR A 137 -9.74 5.48 -13.26
C TYR A 137 -11.25 5.58 -13.34
N ILE A 138 -11.79 6.75 -12.97
CA ILE A 138 -13.15 7.14 -13.28
C ILE A 138 -13.13 8.38 -14.16
N THR A 139 -13.75 8.30 -15.33
CA THR A 139 -13.89 9.41 -16.29
C THR A 139 -15.35 9.83 -16.35
N LEU A 140 -15.62 11.11 -16.07
CA LEU A 140 -16.95 11.69 -16.30
C LEU A 140 -16.92 12.54 -17.57
N SER A 141 -17.98 12.42 -18.34
CA SER A 141 -18.19 13.19 -19.56
C SER A 141 -19.56 13.86 -19.57
N ILE A 142 -19.60 15.12 -19.98
CA ILE A 142 -20.80 15.93 -20.09
C ILE A 142 -20.91 16.51 -21.50
N PRO A 143 -22.11 16.88 -22.00
CA PRO A 143 -22.25 17.62 -23.24
C PRO A 143 -21.39 18.89 -23.21
N GLN A 144 -20.86 19.26 -24.37
CA GLN A 144 -20.01 20.44 -24.51
C GLN A 144 -20.74 21.71 -24.04
N ARG A 145 -20.07 22.47 -23.18
CA ARG A 145 -20.49 23.77 -22.63
C ARG A 145 -19.32 24.77 -22.77
N LYS A 146 -19.52 26.03 -22.38
CA LYS A 146 -18.40 26.96 -22.21
C LYS A 146 -17.39 26.39 -21.22
N ILE A 147 -16.11 26.58 -21.45
CA ILE A 147 -15.05 25.94 -20.64
C ILE A 147 -15.11 26.35 -19.17
N GLU A 148 -15.46 27.58 -18.87
CA GLU A 148 -15.58 28.08 -17.49
C GLU A 148 -16.74 27.41 -16.71
N GLU A 149 -17.87 27.19 -17.40
CA GLU A 149 -19.01 26.43 -16.85
C GLU A 149 -18.62 24.98 -16.61
N THR A 150 -17.86 24.40 -17.55
CA THR A 150 -17.31 23.04 -17.45
C THR A 150 -16.36 22.90 -16.25
N ARG A 151 -15.47 23.87 -16.04
CA ARG A 151 -14.55 23.91 -14.89
C ARG A 151 -15.33 23.97 -13.56
N THR A 152 -16.33 24.83 -13.49
CA THR A 152 -17.17 24.96 -12.28
C THR A 152 -17.94 23.66 -12.00
N TYR A 153 -18.48 23.02 -13.04
CA TYR A 153 -19.14 21.73 -12.93
C TYR A 153 -18.19 20.66 -12.37
N PHE A 154 -17.01 20.48 -12.98
CA PHE A 154 -16.06 19.45 -12.54
C PHE A 154 -15.45 19.73 -11.17
N ARG A 155 -15.32 20.96 -10.69
CA ARG A 155 -14.95 21.26 -9.29
C ARG A 155 -15.96 20.71 -8.28
N ARG A 156 -17.26 20.84 -8.59
CA ARG A 156 -18.33 20.28 -7.74
C ARG A 156 -18.31 18.76 -7.74
N VAL A 157 -18.12 18.16 -8.91
CA VAL A 157 -17.99 16.71 -9.06
C VAL A 157 -16.77 16.19 -8.30
N ASP A 158 -15.64 16.90 -8.37
CA ASP A 158 -14.42 16.55 -7.65
C ASP A 158 -14.64 16.40 -6.14
N ALA A 159 -15.32 17.37 -5.53
CA ALA A 159 -15.66 17.31 -4.10
C ALA A 159 -16.55 16.10 -3.75
N ASN A 160 -17.54 15.80 -4.62
CA ASN A 160 -18.45 14.66 -4.41
C ASN A 160 -17.71 13.31 -4.56
N LEU A 161 -16.90 13.15 -5.59
CA LEU A 161 -16.12 11.93 -5.80
C LEU A 161 -15.08 11.71 -4.68
N SER A 162 -14.35 12.77 -4.29
CA SER A 162 -13.40 12.69 -3.19
C SER A 162 -14.07 12.26 -1.89
N LYS A 163 -15.27 12.78 -1.58
CA LYS A 163 -16.03 12.36 -0.40
C LYS A 163 -16.55 10.92 -0.53
N GLY A 164 -17.06 10.53 -1.70
CA GLY A 164 -17.60 9.19 -1.95
C GLY A 164 -16.53 8.12 -1.83
N PHE A 165 -15.43 8.28 -2.58
CA PHE A 165 -14.30 7.36 -2.53
C PHE A 165 -13.56 7.37 -1.19
N GLY A 166 -13.52 8.53 -0.49
CA GLY A 166 -12.96 8.61 0.86
C GLY A 166 -13.69 7.75 1.89
N ARG A 167 -15.01 7.51 1.73
CA ARG A 167 -15.76 6.57 2.58
C ARG A 167 -15.41 5.10 2.33
N LEU A 168 -14.81 4.81 1.19
CA LEU A 168 -14.32 3.49 0.81
C LEU A 168 -12.83 3.29 1.16
N ASP A 169 -12.22 4.22 1.90
CA ASP A 169 -10.77 4.28 2.10
C ASP A 169 -9.96 4.29 0.79
N SER A 170 -10.61 4.68 -0.31
CA SER A 170 -10.02 4.89 -1.63
C SER A 170 -9.99 6.39 -1.93
N GLY A 171 -8.84 6.92 -2.31
CA GLY A 171 -8.72 8.35 -2.64
C GLY A 171 -8.91 8.58 -4.13
N ALA A 172 -9.87 9.43 -4.53
CA ALA A 172 -10.00 9.87 -5.92
C ALA A 172 -9.26 11.19 -6.15
N LYS A 173 -8.28 11.20 -7.08
CA LYS A 173 -7.46 12.38 -7.42
C LYS A 173 -7.63 12.74 -8.89
N PRO A 174 -7.94 14.01 -9.23
CA PRO A 174 -8.06 14.44 -10.61
C PRO A 174 -6.72 14.39 -11.31
N LEU A 175 -6.71 13.92 -12.57
CA LEU A 175 -5.51 13.84 -13.40
C LEU A 175 -5.26 15.16 -14.14
N SER A 176 -3.98 15.49 -14.31
CA SER A 176 -3.52 16.58 -15.19
C SER A 176 -3.61 16.19 -16.67
N ALA A 177 -3.37 17.14 -17.56
CA ALA A 177 -3.24 16.86 -18.99
C ALA A 177 -2.11 15.86 -19.28
N HIS A 178 -0.97 16.04 -18.61
CA HIS A 178 0.19 15.15 -18.73
C HIS A 178 -0.18 13.71 -18.35
N ASP A 179 -0.83 13.51 -17.19
CA ASP A 179 -1.16 12.17 -16.70
C ASP A 179 -2.16 11.45 -17.62
N ARG A 180 -3.16 12.18 -18.12
CA ARG A 180 -4.16 11.60 -19.03
C ARG A 180 -3.56 11.24 -20.40
N LEU A 181 -2.66 12.07 -20.94
CA LEU A 181 -1.97 11.77 -22.20
C LEU A 181 -1.01 10.60 -22.04
N ARG A 182 -0.38 10.47 -20.87
CA ARG A 182 0.48 9.34 -20.56
C ARG A 182 -0.27 8.01 -20.61
N ILE A 183 -1.51 7.93 -20.12
CA ILE A 183 -2.33 6.71 -20.22
C ILE A 183 -2.47 6.27 -21.69
N LEU A 184 -2.70 7.20 -22.59
CA LEU A 184 -2.84 6.90 -24.02
C LEU A 184 -1.50 6.57 -24.68
N HIS A 185 -0.43 7.29 -24.31
CA HIS A 185 0.92 6.98 -24.79
C HIS A 185 1.30 5.56 -24.42
N ASP A 186 1.17 5.19 -23.14
CA ASP A 186 1.53 3.87 -22.63
C ASP A 186 0.67 2.75 -23.24
N PHE A 187 -0.57 3.06 -23.67
CA PHE A 187 -1.42 2.13 -24.39
C PHE A 187 -1.02 1.98 -25.86
N PHE A 188 -0.80 3.09 -26.58
CA PHE A 188 -0.53 3.08 -28.00
C PHE A 188 0.93 2.79 -28.36
N ARG A 189 1.85 2.99 -27.41
CA ARG A 189 3.29 2.78 -27.55
C ARG A 189 3.83 1.91 -26.41
N PRO A 190 3.36 0.66 -26.30
CA PRO A 190 3.82 -0.25 -25.25
C PRO A 190 5.33 -0.54 -25.42
N GLY A 191 6.11 -0.34 -24.34
CA GLY A 191 7.57 -0.45 -24.34
C GLY A 191 8.32 0.88 -24.46
N GLU A 192 7.61 1.98 -24.78
CA GLU A 192 8.19 3.31 -24.90
C GLU A 192 7.84 4.25 -23.72
N GLU A 193 7.27 3.74 -22.62
CA GLU A 193 6.74 4.51 -21.50
C GLU A 193 7.75 5.49 -20.90
N GLN A 194 9.04 5.15 -20.97
CA GLN A 194 10.14 5.96 -20.45
C GLN A 194 10.42 7.22 -21.28
N TYR A 195 10.01 7.24 -22.53
CA TYR A 195 10.26 8.36 -23.46
C TYR A 195 9.15 9.40 -23.44
N PHE A 196 8.05 9.16 -22.72
CA PHE A 196 6.95 10.10 -22.65
C PHE A 196 7.34 11.36 -21.88
N THR A 197 7.36 12.48 -22.58
CA THR A 197 7.52 13.82 -22.00
C THR A 197 6.51 14.75 -22.64
N PHE A 198 5.71 15.43 -21.85
CA PHE A 198 4.76 16.43 -22.35
C PHE A 198 4.86 17.72 -21.55
N ASP A 199 5.30 18.77 -22.22
CA ASP A 199 5.21 20.16 -21.78
C ASP A 199 4.32 20.92 -22.75
N GLN A 200 3.12 21.25 -22.30
CA GLN A 200 2.11 21.94 -23.14
C GLN A 200 2.64 23.27 -23.66
N THR A 201 3.39 24.03 -22.86
CA THR A 201 3.95 25.32 -23.26
C THR A 201 5.01 25.15 -24.32
N ALA A 202 5.89 24.18 -24.18
CA ALA A 202 6.91 23.85 -25.16
C ALA A 202 6.30 23.31 -26.47
N ALA A 203 5.27 22.47 -26.39
CA ALA A 203 4.56 21.92 -27.54
C ALA A 203 3.89 23.02 -28.34
N ILE A 204 3.16 23.94 -27.70
CA ILE A 204 2.52 25.09 -28.37
C ILE A 204 3.57 25.96 -29.06
N ARG A 205 4.69 26.30 -28.40
CA ARG A 205 5.77 27.11 -28.98
C ARG A 205 6.42 26.47 -30.21
N ARG A 206 6.49 25.13 -30.24
CA ARG A 206 7.08 24.35 -31.32
C ARG A 206 6.09 24.00 -32.44
N GLY A 207 4.80 24.31 -32.25
CA GLY A 207 3.72 23.94 -33.18
C GLY A 207 3.47 22.44 -33.26
N LEU A 208 3.81 21.68 -32.20
CA LEU A 208 3.59 20.22 -32.10
C LEU A 208 2.16 19.94 -31.68
N ASP A 209 1.51 19.01 -32.35
CA ASP A 209 0.23 18.46 -31.90
C ASP A 209 0.47 17.45 -30.79
N PHE A 210 -0.31 17.52 -29.70
CA PHE A 210 -0.24 16.54 -28.61
C PHE A 210 -0.49 15.10 -29.10
N ARG A 211 -1.21 14.93 -30.20
CA ARG A 211 -1.47 13.64 -30.84
C ARG A 211 -0.21 12.98 -31.38
N ASP A 212 0.79 13.75 -31.79
CA ASP A 212 2.08 13.19 -32.25
C ASP A 212 2.83 12.45 -31.14
N LEU A 213 2.56 12.79 -29.87
CA LEU A 213 3.18 12.17 -28.71
C LEU A 213 2.51 10.85 -28.30
N ILE A 214 1.26 10.63 -28.68
CA ILE A 214 0.45 9.48 -28.25
C ILE A 214 0.12 8.51 -29.38
N CYS A 215 0.18 8.94 -30.62
CA CYS A 215 -0.15 8.10 -31.78
C CYS A 215 0.81 6.92 -31.93
N PRO A 216 0.34 5.71 -32.24
CA PRO A 216 1.18 4.63 -32.73
C PRO A 216 1.69 4.94 -34.14
N ASP A 217 2.73 4.24 -34.58
CA ASP A 217 3.31 4.41 -35.92
C ASP A 217 2.34 4.04 -37.05
N GLY A 218 1.42 3.13 -36.79
CA GLY A 218 0.34 2.73 -37.67
C GLY A 218 -0.88 2.25 -36.91
N LEU A 219 -2.08 2.49 -37.47
CA LEU A 219 -3.33 1.98 -36.90
C LEU A 219 -4.25 1.52 -38.04
N ALA A 220 -4.58 0.23 -38.10
CA ALA A 220 -5.44 -0.34 -39.11
C ALA A 220 -6.52 -1.23 -38.49
N PHE A 221 -7.79 -1.00 -38.85
CA PHE A 221 -8.91 -1.77 -38.33
C PHE A 221 -9.32 -2.85 -39.31
N LYS A 222 -9.35 -4.09 -38.84
CA LYS A 222 -9.81 -5.27 -39.58
C LYS A 222 -11.20 -5.71 -39.09
N ALA A 223 -11.72 -6.79 -39.66
CA ALA A 223 -13.06 -7.29 -39.32
C ALA A 223 -13.21 -7.68 -37.85
N GLY A 224 -12.22 -8.32 -37.24
CA GLY A 224 -12.28 -8.84 -35.86
C GLY A 224 -11.10 -8.45 -34.95
N HIS A 225 -10.17 -7.60 -35.43
CA HIS A 225 -9.02 -7.10 -34.67
C HIS A 225 -8.56 -5.77 -35.26
N PHE A 226 -7.58 -5.13 -34.63
CA PHE A 226 -6.87 -3.99 -35.18
C PHE A 226 -5.37 -4.21 -35.07
N GLU A 227 -4.63 -3.59 -35.97
CA GLU A 227 -3.17 -3.57 -35.98
C GLU A 227 -2.71 -2.21 -35.48
N MET A 228 -1.71 -2.17 -34.61
CA MET A 228 -1.20 -0.97 -33.95
C MET A 228 0.33 -1.05 -33.87
N GLY A 229 1.02 -0.39 -34.80
CA GLY A 229 2.47 -0.53 -34.97
C GLY A 229 2.83 -1.99 -35.21
N ASP A 230 3.65 -2.58 -34.33
CA ASP A 230 4.07 -3.99 -34.34
C ASP A 230 3.15 -4.92 -33.52
N LYS A 231 2.11 -4.37 -32.90
CA LYS A 231 1.16 -5.12 -32.05
C LYS A 231 -0.18 -5.30 -32.72
N VAL A 232 -0.90 -6.29 -32.24
CA VAL A 232 -2.29 -6.56 -32.65
C VAL A 232 -3.20 -6.47 -31.42
N GLY A 233 -4.41 -5.95 -31.61
CA GLY A 233 -5.36 -5.82 -30.51
C GLY A 233 -6.77 -6.22 -30.90
N ARG A 234 -7.59 -6.57 -29.91
CA ARG A 234 -8.99 -6.96 -30.10
C ARG A 234 -9.87 -6.37 -29.02
N VAL A 235 -11.03 -5.87 -29.44
CA VAL A 235 -12.06 -5.38 -28.51
C VAL A 235 -13.15 -6.42 -28.38
N LEU A 236 -13.45 -6.75 -27.12
CA LEU A 236 -14.56 -7.58 -26.69
C LEU A 236 -15.60 -6.72 -25.97
N PHE A 237 -16.84 -7.17 -25.94
CA PHE A 237 -17.90 -6.57 -25.14
C PHE A 237 -18.72 -7.65 -24.45
N LEU A 238 -19.29 -7.34 -23.31
CA LEU A 238 -20.20 -8.21 -22.60
C LEU A 238 -21.55 -8.18 -23.32
N LYS A 239 -21.88 -9.29 -24.00
CA LYS A 239 -23.07 -9.44 -24.82
C LYS A 239 -24.27 -9.87 -23.98
N ASP A 240 -24.11 -10.96 -23.24
CA ASP A 240 -25.15 -11.54 -22.41
C ASP A 240 -24.69 -11.62 -20.96
N TYR A 241 -25.55 -11.16 -20.07
CA TYR A 241 -25.32 -11.09 -18.62
C TYR A 241 -26.01 -12.28 -17.96
N ALA A 242 -25.37 -12.88 -16.96
CA ALA A 242 -26.02 -13.86 -16.10
C ALA A 242 -27.22 -13.25 -15.36
N SER A 243 -28.17 -14.07 -14.97
CA SER A 243 -29.26 -13.65 -14.09
C SER A 243 -28.75 -13.17 -12.73
N TYR A 244 -27.64 -13.75 -12.28
CA TYR A 244 -26.91 -13.40 -11.08
C TYR A 244 -25.42 -13.30 -11.42
N ILE A 245 -24.86 -12.11 -11.32
CA ILE A 245 -23.44 -11.85 -11.54
C ILE A 245 -22.73 -11.91 -10.21
N LYS A 246 -21.59 -12.61 -10.14
CA LYS A 246 -20.71 -12.61 -8.99
C LYS A 246 -19.76 -11.41 -9.06
N ASP A 247 -19.44 -10.84 -7.92
CA ASP A 247 -18.53 -9.70 -7.78
C ASP A 247 -17.06 -10.02 -8.14
N GLU A 248 -16.72 -11.30 -8.29
CA GLU A 248 -15.40 -11.78 -8.68
C GLU A 248 -15.09 -11.61 -10.17
N MET A 249 -16.10 -11.53 -11.06
CA MET A 249 -15.92 -11.53 -12.52
C MET A 249 -14.97 -10.41 -13.01
N ILE A 250 -15.16 -9.19 -12.52
CA ILE A 250 -14.32 -8.06 -12.93
C ILE A 250 -12.90 -8.22 -12.40
N ALA A 251 -12.74 -8.78 -11.20
CA ALA A 251 -11.44 -9.09 -10.62
C ALA A 251 -10.70 -10.14 -11.48
N ASP A 252 -11.33 -11.24 -11.82
CA ASP A 252 -10.73 -12.33 -12.61
C ASP A 252 -10.36 -11.89 -14.03
N LEU A 253 -11.20 -11.09 -14.68
CA LEU A 253 -10.87 -10.48 -15.97
C LEU A 253 -9.71 -9.50 -15.87
N SER A 254 -9.65 -8.71 -14.78
CA SER A 254 -8.58 -7.75 -14.57
C SER A 254 -7.27 -8.37 -14.07
N ASP A 255 -7.28 -9.65 -13.69
CA ASP A 255 -6.05 -10.39 -13.36
C ASP A 255 -5.38 -11.06 -14.55
N PHE A 256 -6.00 -10.96 -15.71
CA PHE A 256 -5.45 -11.55 -16.92
C PHE A 256 -4.02 -11.04 -17.17
N PRO A 257 -3.00 -11.92 -17.34
CA PRO A 257 -1.58 -11.56 -17.30
C PRO A 257 -1.08 -10.96 -18.63
N ARG A 258 -1.83 -10.02 -19.18
CA ARG A 258 -1.53 -9.31 -20.43
C ARG A 258 -1.84 -7.82 -20.30
N ASN A 259 -1.37 -7.05 -21.29
CA ASN A 259 -1.81 -5.67 -21.45
C ASN A 259 -3.29 -5.65 -21.82
N LEU A 260 -4.09 -5.15 -20.91
CA LEU A 260 -5.53 -5.16 -20.99
C LEU A 260 -6.09 -3.84 -20.45
N MET A 261 -7.14 -3.36 -21.09
CA MET A 261 -7.95 -2.26 -20.56
C MET A 261 -9.41 -2.69 -20.55
N LEU A 262 -10.03 -2.70 -19.38
CA LEU A 262 -11.44 -2.98 -19.16
C LEU A 262 -12.15 -1.70 -18.80
N SER A 263 -13.28 -1.42 -19.45
CA SER A 263 -14.10 -0.23 -19.17
C SER A 263 -15.55 -0.60 -18.93
N ILE A 264 -16.13 0.01 -17.90
CA ILE A 264 -17.53 -0.10 -17.52
C ILE A 264 -18.15 1.29 -17.69
N ASP A 265 -18.93 1.47 -18.74
CA ASP A 265 -19.70 2.70 -18.95
C ASP A 265 -20.98 2.66 -18.09
N ILE A 266 -21.26 3.73 -17.38
CA ILE A 266 -22.35 3.87 -16.42
C ILE A 266 -23.13 5.15 -16.76
N LEU A 267 -24.40 5.01 -17.11
CA LEU A 267 -25.29 6.11 -17.41
C LEU A 267 -26.46 6.11 -16.44
N PRO A 268 -26.40 6.92 -15.37
CA PRO A 268 -27.52 7.05 -14.44
C PRO A 268 -28.72 7.73 -15.12
N ILE A 269 -29.91 7.20 -14.91
CA ILE A 269 -31.16 7.76 -15.44
C ILE A 269 -31.87 8.50 -14.31
N PRO A 270 -32.46 9.71 -14.58
CA PRO A 270 -33.29 10.39 -13.58
C PRO A 270 -34.43 9.50 -13.10
N THR A 271 -34.65 9.44 -11.78
CA THR A 271 -35.61 8.50 -11.17
C THR A 271 -37.03 8.68 -11.71
N ASP A 272 -37.47 9.91 -11.94
CA ASP A 272 -38.81 10.21 -12.49
C ASP A 272 -38.97 9.72 -13.94
N GLU A 273 -37.89 9.68 -14.74
CA GLU A 273 -37.90 9.15 -16.09
C GLU A 273 -37.86 7.63 -16.06
N ALA A 274 -37.03 7.04 -15.17
CA ALA A 274 -36.93 5.61 -14.98
C ALA A 274 -38.28 5.01 -14.56
N VAL A 275 -38.93 5.58 -13.57
CA VAL A 275 -40.25 5.13 -13.10
C VAL A 275 -41.29 5.20 -14.21
N ARG A 276 -41.35 6.30 -14.98
CA ARG A 276 -42.27 6.42 -16.11
C ARG A 276 -42.04 5.38 -17.19
N GLU A 277 -40.80 5.09 -17.52
CA GLU A 277 -40.44 4.08 -18.54
C GLU A 277 -40.86 2.68 -18.07
N VAL A 278 -40.57 2.32 -16.81
CA VAL A 278 -40.92 1.01 -16.24
C VAL A 278 -42.45 0.85 -16.16
N GLN A 279 -43.15 1.89 -15.74
CA GLN A 279 -44.64 1.88 -15.72
C GLN A 279 -45.21 1.71 -17.14
N SER A 280 -44.67 2.41 -18.12
CA SER A 280 -45.06 2.25 -19.52
C SER A 280 -44.82 0.83 -20.03
N ARG A 281 -43.73 0.18 -19.60
CA ARG A 281 -43.40 -1.21 -19.93
C ARG A 281 -44.37 -2.18 -19.28
N ILE A 282 -44.71 -1.98 -18.00
CA ILE A 282 -45.74 -2.79 -17.31
C ILE A 282 -47.10 -2.69 -18.05
N LEU A 283 -47.51 -1.47 -18.42
CA LEU A 283 -48.73 -1.31 -19.19
C LEU A 283 -48.71 -2.02 -20.54
N GLY A 284 -47.54 -2.03 -21.23
CA GLY A 284 -47.35 -2.80 -22.44
C GLY A 284 -47.55 -4.31 -22.20
N ILE A 285 -46.92 -4.85 -21.15
CA ILE A 285 -47.04 -6.29 -20.80
C ILE A 285 -48.48 -6.65 -20.43
N GLU A 286 -49.16 -5.84 -19.61
CA GLU A 286 -50.57 -6.04 -19.25
C GLU A 286 -51.47 -6.00 -20.52
N THR A 287 -51.17 -5.15 -21.48
CA THR A 287 -51.86 -5.11 -22.78
C THR A 287 -51.62 -6.36 -23.58
N ASP A 288 -50.42 -6.88 -23.62
CA ASP A 288 -50.10 -8.13 -24.33
C ASP A 288 -50.76 -9.37 -23.67
N ILE A 289 -50.78 -9.40 -22.34
CA ILE A 289 -51.52 -10.41 -21.57
C ILE A 289 -53.01 -10.36 -21.91
N THR A 290 -53.60 -9.15 -21.91
CA THR A 290 -55.02 -8.97 -22.23
C THR A 290 -55.33 -9.41 -23.66
N ARG A 291 -54.51 -9.05 -24.65
CA ARG A 291 -54.62 -9.50 -26.04
C ARG A 291 -54.48 -11.03 -26.18
N TRP A 292 -53.58 -11.63 -25.42
CA TRP A 292 -53.43 -13.07 -25.40
C TRP A 292 -54.66 -13.76 -24.83
N GLN A 293 -55.22 -13.27 -23.70
CA GLN A 293 -56.45 -13.77 -23.09
C GLN A 293 -57.62 -13.64 -24.04
N GLN A 294 -57.80 -12.49 -24.70
CA GLN A 294 -58.84 -12.32 -25.74
C GLN A 294 -58.77 -13.36 -26.84
N ARG A 295 -57.55 -13.60 -27.39
CA ARG A 295 -57.31 -14.62 -28.41
C ARG A 295 -57.65 -16.04 -27.94
N GLN A 296 -57.44 -16.38 -26.65
CA GLN A 296 -57.81 -17.67 -26.08
C GLN A 296 -59.33 -17.78 -25.92
N ASN A 297 -59.99 -16.71 -25.46
CA ASN A 297 -61.42 -16.65 -25.33
C ASN A 297 -62.13 -16.81 -26.70
N ASP A 298 -61.63 -16.16 -27.74
CA ASP A 298 -62.12 -16.31 -29.11
C ASP A 298 -62.01 -17.76 -29.65
N LYS A 299 -61.09 -18.51 -29.08
CA LYS A 299 -60.88 -19.96 -29.36
C LYS A 299 -61.64 -20.86 -28.38
N ASN A 300 -62.56 -20.32 -27.56
CA ASN A 300 -63.30 -21.03 -26.50
C ASN A 300 -62.42 -21.73 -25.46
N ASN A 301 -61.19 -21.24 -25.25
CA ASN A 301 -60.22 -21.79 -24.27
C ASN A 301 -60.15 -20.87 -23.04
N PHE A 302 -61.19 -20.85 -22.24
CA PHE A 302 -61.36 -19.97 -21.08
C PHE A 302 -60.49 -20.33 -19.86
N THR A 303 -59.90 -21.54 -19.86
CA THR A 303 -59.04 -22.03 -18.77
C THR A 303 -57.53 -21.89 -19.07
N ALA A 304 -57.20 -21.28 -20.19
CA ALA A 304 -55.79 -21.13 -20.59
C ALA A 304 -55.05 -20.22 -19.56
N SER A 305 -54.00 -20.79 -18.94
CA SER A 305 -53.08 -20.02 -18.09
C SER A 305 -52.22 -19.07 -18.91
N ILE A 306 -51.91 -17.92 -18.38
CA ILE A 306 -50.98 -16.95 -18.99
C ILE A 306 -49.66 -17.65 -19.29
N PRO A 307 -49.05 -17.44 -20.47
CA PRO A 307 -47.72 -17.96 -20.76
C PRO A 307 -46.72 -17.61 -19.70
N TYR A 308 -45.93 -18.58 -19.24
CA TYR A 308 -44.93 -18.42 -18.19
C TYR A 308 -43.99 -17.25 -18.46
N GLU A 309 -43.57 -17.07 -19.69
CA GLU A 309 -42.67 -15.96 -20.10
C GLU A 309 -43.29 -14.58 -19.86
N LEU A 310 -44.59 -14.40 -20.13
CA LEU A 310 -45.27 -13.11 -19.88
C LEU A 310 -45.51 -12.87 -18.40
N GLU A 311 -45.81 -13.92 -17.61
CA GLU A 311 -45.96 -13.81 -16.16
C GLU A 311 -44.65 -13.52 -15.47
N GLN A 312 -43.56 -14.18 -15.88
CA GLN A 312 -42.21 -13.91 -15.40
C GLN A 312 -41.79 -12.47 -15.73
N LEU A 313 -41.96 -12.01 -16.96
CA LEU A 313 -41.63 -10.66 -17.39
C LEU A 313 -42.42 -9.61 -16.64
N ARG A 314 -43.71 -9.89 -16.32
CA ARG A 314 -44.54 -9.05 -15.49
C ARG A 314 -44.00 -8.94 -14.06
N GLY A 315 -43.65 -10.09 -13.47
CA GLY A 315 -43.07 -10.16 -12.12
C GLY A 315 -41.76 -9.38 -12.02
N GLU A 316 -40.81 -9.67 -12.90
CA GLU A 316 -39.50 -8.98 -12.94
C GLU A 316 -39.64 -7.46 -13.13
N THR A 317 -40.56 -7.02 -14.00
CA THR A 317 -40.76 -5.59 -14.25
C THR A 317 -41.42 -4.88 -13.05
N LYS A 318 -42.32 -5.56 -12.31
CA LYS A 318 -42.91 -5.04 -11.08
C LYS A 318 -41.89 -4.97 -9.95
N GLU A 319 -41.04 -5.98 -9.79
CA GLU A 319 -39.95 -5.98 -8.82
C GLU A 319 -38.99 -4.83 -9.11
N PHE A 320 -38.59 -4.65 -10.37
CA PHE A 320 -37.74 -3.52 -10.77
C PHE A 320 -38.37 -2.16 -10.45
N LEU A 321 -39.71 -2.02 -10.57
CA LEU A 321 -40.40 -0.80 -10.17
C LEU A 321 -40.33 -0.57 -8.65
N SER A 322 -40.55 -1.65 -7.86
CA SER A 322 -40.44 -1.59 -6.39
C SER A 322 -39.02 -1.19 -5.96
N ASP A 323 -37.97 -1.72 -6.61
CA ASP A 323 -36.59 -1.35 -6.36
C ASP A 323 -36.33 0.15 -6.56
N LEU A 324 -36.91 0.73 -7.61
CA LEU A 324 -36.79 2.16 -7.92
C LEU A 324 -37.57 3.07 -6.98
N THR A 325 -38.69 2.59 -6.40
CA THR A 325 -39.59 3.43 -5.63
C THR A 325 -39.49 3.23 -4.11
N GLU A 326 -39.07 2.05 -3.65
CA GLU A 326 -39.08 1.64 -2.25
C GLU A 326 -37.68 1.37 -1.67
N ARG A 327 -36.69 0.99 -2.53
CA ARG A 327 -35.36 0.56 -2.09
C ARG A 327 -34.21 1.52 -2.42
N ASP A 328 -34.51 2.75 -2.78
CA ASP A 328 -33.53 3.81 -3.13
C ASP A 328 -32.54 3.40 -4.26
N GLN A 329 -32.98 2.48 -5.15
CA GLN A 329 -32.21 2.07 -6.32
C GLN A 329 -32.39 3.07 -7.45
N ARG A 330 -31.37 3.21 -8.30
CA ARG A 330 -31.47 3.95 -9.56
C ARG A 330 -31.44 3.02 -10.77
N MET A 331 -32.09 3.43 -11.83
CA MET A 331 -31.94 2.79 -13.12
C MET A 331 -30.64 3.26 -13.77
N ILE A 332 -29.80 2.34 -14.17
CA ILE A 332 -28.49 2.56 -14.80
C ILE A 332 -28.44 1.80 -16.12
N PHE A 333 -28.00 2.47 -17.18
CA PHE A 333 -27.57 1.74 -18.38
C PHE A 333 -26.06 1.50 -18.30
N ALA A 334 -25.64 0.26 -18.47
CA ALA A 334 -24.25 -0.15 -18.43
C ALA A 334 -23.81 -0.84 -19.72
N VAL A 335 -22.51 -0.66 -20.05
CA VAL A 335 -21.81 -1.41 -21.10
C VAL A 335 -20.44 -1.79 -20.53
N VAL A 336 -20.10 -3.07 -20.61
CA VAL A 336 -18.77 -3.57 -20.28
C VAL A 336 -18.04 -3.86 -21.59
N THR A 337 -16.88 -3.23 -21.76
CA THR A 337 -16.00 -3.43 -22.92
C THR A 337 -14.57 -3.67 -22.45
N LEU A 338 -13.82 -4.45 -23.22
CA LEU A 338 -12.47 -4.84 -22.89
C LEU A 338 -11.64 -4.83 -24.17
N VAL A 339 -10.42 -4.30 -24.09
CA VAL A 339 -9.41 -4.44 -25.15
C VAL A 339 -8.18 -5.13 -24.58
N HIS A 340 -7.63 -6.07 -25.33
CA HIS A 340 -6.35 -6.70 -25.04
C HIS A 340 -5.42 -6.61 -26.25
N ILE A 341 -4.10 -6.63 -26.00
CA ILE A 341 -3.05 -6.46 -26.99
C ILE A 341 -2.09 -7.64 -26.88
N ALA A 342 -1.65 -8.13 -28.03
CA ALA A 342 -0.68 -9.22 -28.16
C ALA A 342 0.40 -8.90 -29.20
N ASP A 343 1.47 -9.69 -29.19
CA ASP A 343 2.60 -9.54 -30.14
C ASP A 343 2.32 -10.22 -31.48
N SER A 344 1.38 -11.18 -31.52
CA SER A 344 0.99 -11.87 -32.75
C SER A 344 -0.52 -12.16 -32.77
N LEU A 345 -1.06 -12.45 -33.96
CA LEU A 345 -2.46 -12.79 -34.11
C LEU A 345 -2.79 -14.14 -33.45
N GLU A 346 -1.86 -15.10 -33.50
CA GLU A 346 -2.04 -16.41 -32.85
C GLU A 346 -2.16 -16.27 -31.32
N GLN A 347 -1.30 -15.45 -30.73
CA GLN A 347 -1.37 -15.14 -29.31
C GLN A 347 -2.66 -14.38 -28.97
N LEU A 348 -3.06 -13.42 -29.82
CA LEU A 348 -4.30 -12.67 -29.65
C LEU A 348 -5.52 -13.60 -29.64
N ASP A 349 -5.55 -14.61 -30.52
CA ASP A 349 -6.63 -15.59 -30.59
C ASP A 349 -6.66 -16.47 -29.33
N ALA A 350 -5.51 -16.97 -28.88
CA ALA A 350 -5.39 -17.75 -27.65
C ALA A 350 -5.82 -16.95 -26.41
N ASP A 351 -5.34 -15.71 -26.29
CA ASP A 351 -5.70 -14.80 -25.20
C ASP A 351 -7.21 -14.44 -25.22
N THR A 352 -7.79 -14.31 -26.43
CA THR A 352 -9.23 -14.09 -26.57
C THR A 352 -10.03 -15.29 -26.03
N GLU A 353 -9.66 -16.51 -26.40
CA GLU A 353 -10.38 -17.72 -25.92
C GLU A 353 -10.27 -17.85 -24.39
N ALA A 354 -9.12 -17.53 -23.80
CA ALA A 354 -8.96 -17.51 -22.35
C ALA A 354 -9.91 -16.49 -21.69
N LEU A 355 -9.98 -15.27 -22.20
CA LEU A 355 -10.90 -14.22 -21.69
C LEU A 355 -12.38 -14.63 -21.86
N LEU A 356 -12.73 -15.25 -22.97
CA LEU A 356 -14.08 -15.79 -23.18
C LEU A 356 -14.39 -16.93 -22.21
N SER A 357 -13.39 -17.74 -21.82
CA SER A 357 -13.55 -18.80 -20.82
C SER A 357 -13.84 -18.22 -19.43
N ILE A 358 -13.09 -17.22 -19.00
CA ILE A 358 -13.37 -16.51 -17.74
C ILE A 358 -14.80 -15.98 -17.71
N GLY A 359 -15.27 -15.36 -18.80
CA GLY A 359 -16.66 -14.93 -18.89
C GLY A 359 -17.67 -16.09 -18.71
N ARG A 360 -17.42 -17.25 -19.35
CA ARG A 360 -18.27 -18.44 -19.24
C ARG A 360 -18.30 -19.02 -17.82
N GLU A 361 -17.20 -19.00 -17.10
CA GLU A 361 -17.12 -19.41 -15.69
C GLU A 361 -18.06 -18.60 -14.79
N HIS A 362 -18.28 -17.33 -15.13
CA HIS A 362 -19.24 -16.45 -14.47
C HIS A 362 -20.62 -16.43 -15.16
N LEU A 363 -20.92 -17.39 -16.00
CA LEU A 363 -22.19 -17.51 -16.76
C LEU A 363 -22.49 -16.26 -17.62
N CYS A 364 -21.49 -15.51 -17.98
CA CYS A 364 -21.56 -14.33 -18.82
C CYS A 364 -20.96 -14.59 -20.21
N GLN A 365 -21.51 -13.99 -21.25
CA GLN A 365 -21.02 -14.17 -22.61
C GLN A 365 -20.36 -12.90 -23.13
N PHE A 366 -19.05 -12.94 -23.27
CA PHE A 366 -18.32 -11.94 -24.05
C PHE A 366 -18.33 -12.28 -25.53
N SER A 367 -18.22 -11.28 -26.37
CA SER A 367 -18.19 -11.44 -27.84
C SER A 367 -17.25 -10.41 -28.47
N THR A 368 -16.60 -10.81 -29.57
CA THR A 368 -15.76 -9.91 -30.37
C THR A 368 -16.64 -8.94 -31.18
N LEU A 369 -16.29 -7.65 -31.18
CA LEU A 369 -16.90 -6.65 -32.04
C LEU A 369 -16.43 -6.88 -33.49
N ARG A 370 -17.30 -7.38 -34.37
CA ARG A 370 -16.98 -7.54 -35.78
C ARG A 370 -17.33 -6.29 -36.56
N TYR A 371 -16.40 -5.79 -37.39
CA TYR A 371 -16.51 -4.55 -38.18
C TYR A 371 -16.77 -3.28 -37.37
N GLN A 372 -16.57 -3.33 -36.05
CA GLN A 372 -16.77 -2.24 -35.10
C GLN A 372 -15.58 -2.09 -34.14
N GLN A 373 -14.39 -2.53 -34.54
CA GLN A 373 -13.20 -2.48 -33.68
C GLN A 373 -12.80 -1.03 -33.35
N GLU A 374 -12.95 -0.09 -34.27
CA GLU A 374 -12.71 1.35 -34.05
C GLU A 374 -13.71 1.93 -33.02
N ASP A 375 -15.00 1.64 -33.18
CA ASP A 375 -16.02 2.10 -32.25
C ASP A 375 -15.82 1.46 -30.85
N GLY A 376 -15.39 0.20 -30.82
CA GLY A 376 -15.01 -0.51 -29.63
C GLY A 376 -13.82 0.13 -28.91
N LEU A 377 -12.72 0.34 -29.62
CA LEU A 377 -11.51 0.95 -29.07
C LEU A 377 -11.80 2.35 -28.53
N ASN A 378 -12.53 3.19 -29.27
CA ASN A 378 -12.93 4.50 -28.80
C ASN A 378 -13.91 4.46 -27.61
N THR A 379 -14.59 3.33 -27.38
CA THR A 379 -15.43 3.12 -26.19
C THR A 379 -14.60 2.69 -25.00
N VAL A 380 -13.63 1.78 -25.15
CA VAL A 380 -12.80 1.30 -24.04
C VAL A 380 -11.89 2.39 -23.50
N LEU A 381 -11.26 3.17 -24.36
CA LEU A 381 -10.30 4.19 -23.95
C LEU A 381 -10.96 5.31 -23.11
N PRO A 382 -10.25 5.91 -22.14
CA PRO A 382 -10.79 6.89 -21.19
C PRO A 382 -11.03 8.27 -21.81
N TYR A 383 -11.56 8.30 -23.03
CA TYR A 383 -11.95 9.51 -23.72
C TYR A 383 -13.22 10.16 -23.16
N GLY A 384 -14.08 9.36 -22.51
CA GLY A 384 -15.44 9.74 -22.13
C GLY A 384 -16.44 9.59 -23.30
N LEU A 385 -16.08 8.83 -24.35
CA LEU A 385 -16.97 8.45 -25.46
C LEU A 385 -17.53 7.04 -25.24
N ARG A 386 -18.70 6.79 -25.82
CA ARG A 386 -19.33 5.48 -25.88
C ARG A 386 -19.97 5.30 -27.26
N ARG A 387 -19.32 4.57 -28.14
CA ARG A 387 -19.80 4.27 -29.49
C ARG A 387 -20.48 2.91 -29.62
N VAL A 388 -20.15 1.97 -28.72
CA VAL A 388 -20.81 0.66 -28.62
C VAL A 388 -22.19 0.83 -27.98
N LYS A 389 -23.21 0.21 -28.61
CA LYS A 389 -24.63 0.37 -28.23
C LYS A 389 -25.21 -0.81 -27.41
N ALA A 390 -24.38 -1.73 -26.97
CA ALA A 390 -24.80 -2.92 -26.19
C ALA A 390 -25.16 -2.53 -24.74
N LEU A 391 -26.18 -1.67 -24.59
CA LEU A 391 -26.64 -1.19 -23.29
C LEU A 391 -27.47 -2.25 -22.57
N ARG A 392 -27.14 -2.52 -21.31
CA ARG A 392 -27.95 -3.31 -20.38
C ARG A 392 -28.55 -2.39 -19.31
N THR A 393 -29.84 -2.61 -19.02
CA THR A 393 -30.54 -1.93 -17.92
C THR A 393 -30.25 -2.68 -16.62
N LEU A 394 -29.73 -1.99 -15.62
CA LEU A 394 -29.37 -2.52 -14.30
C LEU A 394 -29.96 -1.62 -13.21
N THR A 395 -30.16 -2.19 -12.02
CA THR A 395 -30.33 -1.42 -10.77
C THR A 395 -28.95 -0.93 -10.27
N THR A 396 -28.92 -0.06 -9.30
CA THR A 396 -27.67 0.36 -8.64
C THR A 396 -26.91 -0.86 -8.08
N GLU A 397 -27.59 -1.75 -7.37
CA GLU A 397 -26.98 -2.97 -6.79
C GLU A 397 -26.42 -3.87 -7.88
N SER A 398 -27.20 -4.14 -8.94
CA SER A 398 -26.71 -4.96 -10.07
C SER A 398 -25.51 -4.34 -10.78
N ALA A 399 -25.44 -3.01 -10.87
CA ALA A 399 -24.27 -2.29 -11.42
C ALA A 399 -23.08 -2.31 -10.45
N ALA A 400 -23.34 -2.28 -9.13
CA ALA A 400 -22.30 -2.30 -8.12
C ALA A 400 -21.58 -3.65 -8.02
N VAL A 401 -22.21 -4.75 -8.46
CA VAL A 401 -21.52 -6.05 -8.58
C VAL A 401 -20.35 -6.00 -9.56
N LEU A 402 -20.39 -5.09 -10.55
CA LEU A 402 -19.27 -4.83 -11.46
C LEU A 402 -18.19 -3.95 -10.80
N MET A 403 -17.89 -4.20 -9.52
CA MET A 403 -16.98 -3.34 -8.77
C MET A 403 -15.51 -3.52 -9.21
N PRO A 404 -14.74 -2.42 -9.20
CA PRO A 404 -13.36 -2.45 -9.65
C PRO A 404 -12.35 -2.76 -8.55
N PHE A 405 -12.79 -3.16 -7.34
CA PHE A 405 -11.92 -3.30 -6.17
C PHE A 405 -11.51 -4.74 -5.95
N ARG A 406 -10.25 -4.96 -5.52
CA ARG A 406 -9.70 -6.28 -5.23
C ARG A 406 -8.79 -6.29 -4.02
N VAL A 407 -7.58 -5.76 -4.16
CA VAL A 407 -6.55 -5.75 -3.12
C VAL A 407 -5.64 -4.54 -3.28
N GLN A 408 -5.27 -3.96 -2.16
CA GLN A 408 -4.33 -2.83 -2.17
C GLN A 408 -2.94 -3.28 -2.58
N GLU A 409 -2.29 -2.47 -3.38
CA GLU A 409 -0.90 -2.62 -3.80
C GLU A 409 -0.04 -1.58 -3.09
N ILE A 410 1.14 -2.00 -2.66
CA ILE A 410 2.11 -1.11 -2.02
C ILE A 410 3.34 -1.06 -2.92
N GLN A 411 3.47 0.02 -3.68
CA GLN A 411 4.57 0.24 -4.62
C GLN A 411 5.09 1.68 -4.49
N ASP A 412 5.74 1.97 -3.37
CA ASP A 412 6.29 3.29 -3.10
C ASP A 412 7.57 3.53 -3.92
N PRO A 413 7.66 4.65 -4.65
CA PRO A 413 8.89 5.00 -5.36
C PRO A 413 10.07 5.18 -4.40
N GLY A 414 11.15 4.44 -4.64
CA GLY A 414 12.37 4.47 -3.83
C GLY A 414 12.27 3.66 -2.52
N GLY A 415 11.20 2.90 -2.34
CA GLY A 415 11.03 2.00 -1.20
C GLY A 415 11.90 0.74 -1.28
N LEU A 416 11.92 -0.01 -0.18
CA LEU A 416 12.61 -1.28 -0.06
C LEU A 416 11.66 -2.45 -0.34
N PRO A 417 12.14 -3.58 -0.88
CA PRO A 417 11.31 -4.76 -1.10
C PRO A 417 11.02 -5.50 0.21
N TYR A 418 9.76 -5.90 0.39
CA TYR A 418 9.28 -6.67 1.56
C TYR A 418 8.59 -7.98 1.15
N GLY A 419 8.84 -8.48 -0.04
CA GLY A 419 8.23 -9.70 -0.57
C GLY A 419 7.22 -9.42 -1.67
N VAL A 420 6.23 -10.29 -1.80
CA VAL A 420 5.13 -10.18 -2.76
C VAL A 420 3.78 -10.18 -2.03
N ASN A 421 2.80 -9.52 -2.60
CA ASN A 421 1.41 -9.61 -2.15
C ASN A 421 0.90 -11.04 -2.39
N ALA A 422 0.40 -11.72 -1.36
CA ALA A 422 -0.02 -13.12 -1.47
C ALA A 422 -1.22 -13.33 -2.42
N ILE A 423 -2.02 -12.28 -2.65
CA ILE A 423 -3.20 -12.32 -3.53
C ILE A 423 -2.83 -11.98 -4.98
N SER A 424 -2.26 -10.80 -5.22
CA SER A 424 -1.94 -10.31 -6.57
C SER A 424 -0.62 -10.84 -7.12
N LYS A 425 0.25 -11.39 -6.25
CA LYS A 425 1.64 -11.81 -6.54
C LYS A 425 2.57 -10.67 -6.96
N ASN A 426 2.14 -9.41 -6.88
CA ASN A 426 2.97 -8.26 -7.17
C ASN A 426 3.97 -7.97 -6.05
N LEU A 427 5.13 -7.38 -6.41
CA LEU A 427 6.14 -6.98 -5.43
C LEU A 427 5.59 -5.91 -4.47
N LEU A 428 5.87 -6.08 -3.19
CA LEU A 428 5.60 -5.10 -2.14
C LEU A 428 6.85 -4.24 -1.93
N ILE A 429 6.77 -2.99 -2.36
CA ILE A 429 7.84 -2.00 -2.25
C ILE A 429 7.38 -0.90 -1.30
N CYS A 430 7.99 -0.83 -0.13
CA CYS A 430 7.53 0.05 0.96
C CYS A 430 8.58 1.10 1.32
N GLU A 431 8.22 2.39 1.34
CA GLU A 431 9.09 3.49 1.77
C GLU A 431 8.69 3.98 3.16
N ARG A 432 9.25 3.35 4.18
CA ARG A 432 8.95 3.65 5.59
C ARG A 432 9.27 5.08 5.99
N LYS A 433 10.25 5.73 5.35
CA LYS A 433 10.60 7.13 5.64
C LYS A 433 9.47 8.13 5.37
N ARG A 434 8.45 7.73 4.59
CA ARG A 434 7.27 8.54 4.28
C ARG A 434 6.17 8.44 5.31
N LEU A 435 6.22 7.43 6.16
CA LEU A 435 5.23 7.23 7.21
C LEU A 435 5.33 8.31 8.28
N ILE A 436 4.21 8.64 8.90
CA ILE A 436 4.19 9.53 10.06
C ILE A 436 4.95 8.87 11.22
N SER A 437 4.79 7.56 11.40
CA SER A 437 5.55 6.74 12.34
C SER A 437 6.32 5.65 11.60
N PRO A 438 7.62 5.87 11.25
CA PRO A 438 8.39 4.93 10.43
C PRO A 438 8.84 3.67 11.19
N HIS A 439 8.54 3.60 12.50
CA HIS A 439 8.91 2.47 13.33
C HIS A 439 8.08 1.22 13.00
N ALA A 440 8.66 0.05 13.26
CA ALA A 440 8.06 -1.22 12.91
C ALA A 440 8.09 -2.24 14.04
N PHE A 441 7.10 -3.15 14.03
CA PHE A 441 7.13 -4.39 14.78
C PHE A 441 7.04 -5.59 13.85
N TYR A 442 7.87 -6.60 14.12
CA TYR A 442 7.85 -7.92 13.49
C TYR A 442 7.45 -8.95 14.54
N LEU A 443 6.24 -9.45 14.41
CA LEU A 443 5.60 -10.31 15.43
C LEU A 443 5.35 -11.70 14.86
N GLY A 444 5.67 -12.75 15.61
CA GLY A 444 5.40 -14.10 15.17
C GLY A 444 6.07 -15.14 16.07
N VAL A 445 5.49 -16.34 16.12
CA VAL A 445 6.05 -17.47 16.87
C VAL A 445 7.43 -17.88 16.33
N SER A 446 8.17 -18.66 17.10
CA SER A 446 9.45 -19.23 16.65
C SER A 446 9.26 -20.03 15.35
N GLY A 447 10.21 -19.91 14.42
CA GLY A 447 10.17 -20.59 13.12
C GLY A 447 9.21 -19.98 12.08
N SER A 448 8.51 -18.88 12.38
CA SER A 448 7.58 -18.24 11.45
C SER A 448 8.24 -17.40 10.34
N GLY A 449 9.57 -17.24 10.36
CA GLY A 449 10.33 -16.43 9.38
C GLY A 449 10.63 -15.00 9.84
N LYS A 450 10.31 -14.62 11.07
CA LYS A 450 10.53 -13.29 11.67
C LYS A 450 11.99 -12.83 11.55
N SER A 451 12.95 -13.66 12.04
CA SER A 451 14.39 -13.33 12.02
C SER A 451 14.93 -13.21 10.59
N VAL A 452 14.46 -14.05 9.68
CA VAL A 452 14.80 -13.96 8.24
C VAL A 452 14.31 -12.65 7.64
N ALA A 453 13.07 -12.24 7.92
CA ALA A 453 12.51 -10.98 7.42
C ALA A 453 13.23 -9.75 8.01
N MET A 454 13.64 -9.80 9.29
CA MET A 454 14.43 -8.73 9.89
C MET A 454 15.81 -8.62 9.23
N LYS A 455 16.51 -9.73 9.05
CA LYS A 455 17.81 -9.80 8.38
C LYS A 455 17.71 -9.39 6.90
N SER A 456 16.64 -9.76 6.19
CA SER A 456 16.35 -9.28 4.83
C SER A 456 16.15 -7.76 4.80
N THR A 457 15.49 -7.18 5.80
CA THR A 457 15.37 -5.71 5.88
C THR A 457 16.72 -5.05 6.14
N ILE A 458 17.56 -5.62 7.01
CA ILE A 458 18.95 -5.16 7.27
C ILE A 458 19.75 -5.18 5.96
N GLU A 459 19.70 -6.27 5.24
CA GLU A 459 20.37 -6.44 3.94
C GLU A 459 19.89 -5.39 2.94
N ASN A 460 18.59 -5.25 2.74
CA ASN A 460 18.01 -4.30 1.81
C ASN A 460 18.44 -2.85 2.14
N VAL A 461 18.44 -2.46 3.42
CA VAL A 461 18.91 -1.14 3.85
C VAL A 461 20.41 -0.99 3.56
N ALA A 462 21.22 -2.01 3.86
CA ALA A 462 22.66 -1.98 3.65
C ALA A 462 23.03 -1.85 2.17
N LEU A 463 22.34 -2.57 1.29
CA LEU A 463 22.63 -2.62 -0.14
C LEU A 463 22.05 -1.42 -0.91
N ALA A 464 20.82 -1.00 -0.59
CA ALA A 464 20.10 0.03 -1.33
C ALA A 464 20.41 1.47 -0.87
N THR A 465 20.77 1.68 0.41
CA THR A 465 20.95 3.00 1.01
C THR A 465 22.38 3.26 1.46
N ASN A 466 22.64 4.47 1.97
CA ASN A 466 23.88 4.83 2.70
C ASN A 466 23.60 5.10 4.19
N ASP A 467 22.42 4.71 4.65
CA ASP A 467 22.01 4.91 6.04
C ASP A 467 22.85 4.05 7.00
N ASP A 468 22.96 4.45 8.26
CA ASP A 468 23.57 3.65 9.29
C ASP A 468 22.61 2.58 9.82
N ILE A 469 23.17 1.43 10.21
CA ILE A 469 22.44 0.30 10.75
C ILE A 469 23.05 -0.09 12.09
N ILE A 470 22.22 -0.12 13.13
CA ILE A 470 22.62 -0.56 14.46
C ILE A 470 21.67 -1.67 14.90
N ILE A 471 22.23 -2.79 15.32
CA ILE A 471 21.48 -3.98 15.73
C ILE A 471 21.77 -4.24 17.20
N ILE A 472 20.75 -4.37 18.02
CA ILE A 472 20.85 -4.91 19.38
C ILE A 472 20.45 -6.38 19.31
N ASP A 473 21.42 -7.25 19.50
CA ASP A 473 21.31 -8.70 19.34
C ASP A 473 21.37 -9.38 20.70
N ALA A 474 20.22 -9.86 21.17
CA ALA A 474 20.11 -10.57 22.44
C ALA A 474 20.34 -12.09 22.32
N GLU A 475 20.25 -12.63 21.11
CA GLU A 475 20.30 -14.07 20.83
C GLU A 475 21.56 -14.49 20.03
N ARG A 476 22.46 -13.57 19.70
CA ARG A 476 23.68 -13.79 18.91
C ARG A 476 23.44 -14.34 17.48
N GLU A 477 22.34 -13.92 16.87
CA GLU A 477 21.96 -14.39 15.52
C GLU A 477 22.43 -13.49 14.38
N SER A 478 22.71 -12.21 14.64
CA SER A 478 22.97 -11.18 13.62
C SER A 478 24.46 -11.02 13.25
N GLY A 479 25.36 -11.68 13.99
CA GLY A 479 26.81 -11.58 13.78
C GLY A 479 27.25 -11.94 12.34
N PRO A 480 26.84 -13.10 11.77
CA PRO A 480 27.23 -13.51 10.43
C PRO A 480 26.86 -12.50 9.35
N ILE A 481 25.59 -12.06 9.31
CA ILE A 481 25.14 -11.09 8.31
C ILE A 481 25.85 -9.74 8.45
N THR A 482 26.11 -9.29 9.68
CA THR A 482 26.81 -8.04 9.94
C THR A 482 28.22 -8.06 9.35
N ARG A 483 28.99 -9.13 9.59
CA ARG A 483 30.34 -9.30 9.04
C ARG A 483 30.32 -9.38 7.52
N SER A 484 29.38 -10.11 6.94
CA SER A 484 29.23 -10.26 5.49
C SER A 484 28.90 -8.94 4.78
N LEU A 485 28.18 -8.04 5.47
CA LEU A 485 27.89 -6.69 4.98
C LEU A 485 29.00 -5.65 5.29
N GLY A 486 30.16 -6.11 5.79
CA GLY A 486 31.30 -5.25 6.12
C GLY A 486 31.12 -4.45 7.41
N GLY A 487 30.23 -4.89 8.29
CA GLY A 487 29.96 -4.28 9.59
C GLY A 487 30.81 -4.83 10.73
N THR A 488 30.70 -4.20 11.88
CA THR A 488 31.42 -4.54 13.12
C THR A 488 30.49 -5.19 14.12
N VAL A 489 30.91 -6.30 14.72
CA VAL A 489 30.22 -6.93 15.84
C VAL A 489 30.97 -6.61 17.12
N VAL A 490 30.28 -6.03 18.07
CA VAL A 490 30.80 -5.62 19.38
C VAL A 490 30.15 -6.49 20.44
N GLU A 491 30.91 -7.39 21.03
CA GLU A 491 30.46 -8.21 22.15
C GLU A 491 30.55 -7.41 23.43
N ILE A 492 29.42 -7.28 24.15
CA ILE A 492 29.34 -6.56 25.42
C ILE A 492 29.00 -7.61 26.50
N SER A 493 29.95 -7.85 27.39
CA SER A 493 29.81 -8.78 28.52
C SER A 493 30.64 -8.28 29.71
N PRO A 494 30.45 -8.82 30.91
CA PRO A 494 31.29 -8.46 32.06
C PRO A 494 32.77 -8.70 31.85
N SER A 495 33.15 -9.64 30.99
CA SER A 495 34.54 -10.00 30.67
C SER A 495 35.04 -9.42 29.35
N SER A 496 34.21 -8.67 28.62
CA SER A 496 34.56 -8.07 27.33
C SER A 496 35.58 -6.93 27.48
N PRO A 497 36.51 -6.78 26.52
CA PRO A 497 37.37 -5.60 26.47
C PRO A 497 36.63 -4.34 25.93
N HIS A 498 35.39 -4.52 25.50
CA HIS A 498 34.58 -3.43 24.93
C HIS A 498 33.71 -2.75 26.00
N HIS A 499 33.81 -1.44 26.10
CA HIS A 499 33.12 -0.64 27.06
C HIS A 499 32.32 0.49 26.41
N ILE A 500 31.10 0.68 26.90
CA ILE A 500 30.26 1.82 26.54
C ILE A 500 30.11 2.71 27.79
N ASN A 501 30.53 3.96 27.71
CA ASN A 501 30.33 4.90 28.79
C ASN A 501 28.92 5.53 28.70
N PRO A 502 27.99 5.26 29.62
CA PRO A 502 26.65 5.85 29.60
C PRO A 502 26.66 7.38 29.84
N MET A 503 27.77 7.90 30.35
CA MET A 503 27.93 9.32 30.59
C MET A 503 28.36 10.11 29.33
N GLU A 504 28.59 9.47 28.19
CA GLU A 504 28.90 10.16 26.94
C GLU A 504 27.77 11.08 26.48
N VAL A 505 28.14 12.24 25.98
CA VAL A 505 27.23 13.28 25.50
C VAL A 505 27.67 13.72 24.12
N ALA A 506 26.87 13.44 23.12
CA ALA A 506 27.10 13.91 21.76
C ALA A 506 26.89 15.41 21.64
N ASP A 507 27.50 16.01 20.62
CA ASP A 507 27.27 17.43 20.28
C ASP A 507 25.76 17.65 19.98
N GLY A 508 25.14 18.61 20.72
CA GLY A 508 23.71 18.92 20.62
C GLY A 508 22.78 17.90 21.28
N TYR A 509 23.32 17.11 22.20
CA TYR A 509 22.54 16.25 23.07
C TYR A 509 21.46 17.08 23.79
N GLY A 510 20.23 16.58 23.74
CA GLY A 510 19.07 17.25 24.34
C GLY A 510 18.22 18.08 23.39
N ASP A 511 18.71 18.53 22.22
CA ASP A 511 17.98 19.32 21.20
C ASP A 511 16.99 20.36 21.78
N GLY A 512 17.51 21.16 22.77
CA GLY A 512 16.73 22.15 23.52
C GLY A 512 16.21 21.69 24.88
N GLU A 513 16.32 20.41 25.22
CA GLU A 513 16.15 19.90 26.58
C GLU A 513 17.46 20.03 27.36
N ASN A 514 17.36 20.08 28.69
CA ASN A 514 18.56 20.16 29.55
C ASN A 514 19.34 18.85 29.52
N PRO A 515 20.59 18.80 29.00
CA PRO A 515 21.39 17.57 28.92
C PRO A 515 21.60 16.92 30.30
N ILE A 516 21.72 17.71 31.36
CA ILE A 516 21.90 17.23 32.73
C ILE A 516 20.64 16.47 33.19
N ALA A 517 19.44 17.04 32.94
CA ALA A 517 18.19 16.39 33.28
C ALA A 517 18.04 15.03 32.61
N MET A 518 18.39 14.94 31.31
CA MET A 518 18.37 13.69 30.59
C MET A 518 19.32 12.64 31.14
N LYS A 519 20.54 13.05 31.52
CA LYS A 519 21.53 12.15 32.17
C LYS A 519 21.11 11.76 33.57
N SER A 520 20.51 12.66 34.33
CA SER A 520 19.93 12.36 35.65
C SER A 520 18.82 11.30 35.53
N GLU A 521 18.01 11.39 34.47
CA GLU A 521 16.95 10.42 34.18
C GLU A 521 17.51 9.05 33.79
N LEU A 522 18.57 9.02 32.95
CA LEU A 522 19.28 7.78 32.59
C LEU A 522 19.85 7.09 33.85
N ILE A 523 20.58 7.86 34.71
CA ILE A 523 21.15 7.32 35.93
C ILE A 523 20.05 6.84 36.88
N THR A 524 18.96 7.61 37.02
CA THR A 524 17.78 7.16 37.77
C THR A 524 17.26 5.82 37.26
N SER A 525 17.14 5.65 35.96
CA SER A 525 16.69 4.40 35.34
C SER A 525 17.64 3.22 35.62
N ILE A 526 18.95 3.47 35.62
CA ILE A 526 19.95 2.45 35.96
C ILE A 526 19.84 2.08 37.45
N LEU A 527 19.69 3.06 38.34
CA LEU A 527 19.60 2.80 39.78
C LEU A 527 18.28 2.14 40.21
N GLU A 528 17.18 2.48 39.59
CA GLU A 528 15.89 1.78 39.83
C GLU A 528 15.99 0.29 39.59
N GLN A 529 16.86 -0.14 38.67
CA GLN A 529 17.13 -1.54 38.40
C GLN A 529 17.88 -2.23 39.58
N GLN A 530 18.81 -1.50 40.21
CA GLN A 530 19.60 -2.04 41.30
C GLN A 530 18.86 -1.98 42.68
N MET A 531 18.12 -0.89 42.89
CA MET A 531 17.37 -0.65 44.12
C MET A 531 15.99 -1.39 44.18
N GLY A 532 15.41 -1.63 43.02
CA GLY A 532 14.04 -2.14 42.85
C GLY A 532 12.98 -1.09 42.54
N VAL A 533 11.92 -1.50 41.85
CA VAL A 533 10.83 -0.62 41.38
C VAL A 533 10.19 0.14 42.55
N GLY A 534 10.08 1.48 42.37
CA GLY A 534 9.42 2.37 43.35
C GLY A 534 10.25 2.69 44.60
N ARG A 535 11.49 2.22 44.71
CA ARG A 535 12.38 2.55 45.85
C ARG A 535 13.16 3.84 45.66
N VAL A 536 13.26 4.36 44.42
CA VAL A 536 13.89 5.67 44.16
C VAL A 536 12.88 6.79 44.44
N SER A 537 13.00 7.36 45.64
CA SER A 537 12.15 8.46 46.14
C SER A 537 12.47 9.80 45.49
N GLY A 538 11.69 10.84 45.81
CA GLY A 538 11.97 12.22 45.40
C GLY A 538 13.31 12.74 45.94
N SER A 539 13.71 12.37 47.18
CA SER A 539 15.01 12.70 47.76
C SER A 539 16.14 12.09 46.92
N HIS A 540 16.04 10.82 46.58
CA HIS A 540 17.00 10.14 45.71
C HIS A 540 17.17 10.87 44.37
N LYS A 541 16.05 11.21 43.68
CA LYS A 541 16.10 11.94 42.40
C LYS A 541 16.76 13.30 42.50
N SER A 542 16.53 14.03 43.60
CA SER A 542 17.18 15.33 43.84
C SER A 542 18.69 15.19 44.03
N ILE A 543 19.15 14.16 44.74
CA ILE A 543 20.58 13.88 44.93
C ILE A 543 21.23 13.46 43.62
N ILE A 544 20.57 12.58 42.85
CA ILE A 544 21.02 12.14 41.53
C ILE A 544 21.21 13.34 40.59
N ASP A 545 20.22 14.23 40.53
CA ASP A 545 20.27 15.40 39.64
C ASP A 545 21.42 16.35 40.05
N ARG A 546 21.53 16.65 41.34
CA ARG A 546 22.60 17.50 41.89
C ARG A 546 23.99 16.93 41.60
N CYS A 547 24.22 15.64 41.86
CA CYS A 547 25.49 15.00 41.59
C CYS A 547 25.82 14.91 40.12
N THR A 548 24.82 14.66 39.28
CA THR A 548 24.97 14.67 37.83
C THR A 548 25.37 16.06 37.33
N ALA A 549 24.74 17.13 37.81
CA ALA A 549 25.13 18.50 37.49
C ALA A 549 26.58 18.80 37.89
N ASN A 550 26.98 18.36 39.08
CA ASN A 550 28.34 18.61 39.60
C ASN A 550 29.42 17.93 38.74
N VAL A 551 29.26 16.66 38.37
CA VAL A 551 30.28 15.92 37.59
C VAL A 551 30.43 16.46 36.16
N TYR A 552 29.37 17.00 35.58
CA TYR A 552 29.42 17.59 34.24
C TYR A 552 29.87 19.05 34.23
N GLN A 553 30.01 19.71 35.42
CA GLN A 553 30.35 21.14 35.50
C GLN A 553 31.62 21.46 34.71
N ASN A 554 32.70 20.71 34.92
CA ASN A 554 33.98 20.94 34.24
C ASN A 554 33.89 20.66 32.73
N TYR A 555 33.16 19.65 32.33
CA TYR A 555 32.95 19.27 30.92
C TYR A 555 32.27 20.40 30.15
N PHE A 556 31.15 20.91 30.67
CA PHE A 556 30.41 21.99 30.02
C PHE A 556 31.13 23.36 30.09
N HIS A 557 31.78 23.68 31.20
CA HIS A 557 32.57 24.91 31.30
C HIS A 557 33.76 24.94 30.31
N SER A 558 34.38 23.78 30.08
CA SER A 558 35.47 23.64 29.10
C SER A 558 34.99 23.54 27.65
N ARG A 559 33.69 23.59 27.43
CA ARG A 559 33.04 23.33 26.11
C ARG A 559 33.45 22.00 25.52
N GLY A 560 33.41 20.94 26.31
CA GLY A 560 33.75 19.58 25.90
C GLY A 560 35.25 19.26 25.77
N LYS A 561 36.15 20.13 26.25
CA LYS A 561 37.59 19.85 26.26
C LYS A 561 38.05 19.01 27.45
N ALA A 562 37.34 19.07 28.56
CA ALA A 562 37.61 18.21 29.73
C ALA A 562 37.16 16.77 29.41
N PRO A 563 37.78 15.77 30.08
CA PRO A 563 37.32 14.38 29.95
C PRO A 563 35.83 14.22 30.28
N ILE A 564 35.16 13.34 29.56
CA ILE A 564 33.79 12.95 29.87
C ILE A 564 33.79 12.23 31.21
N PRO A 565 32.90 12.56 32.16
CA PRO A 565 32.83 11.84 33.43
C PRO A 565 32.47 10.37 33.25
N LEU A 566 32.87 9.55 34.23
CA LEU A 566 32.52 8.13 34.31
C LEU A 566 31.47 7.92 35.42
N LEU A 567 30.82 6.77 35.42
CA LEU A 567 29.93 6.38 36.52
C LEU A 567 30.63 6.30 37.86
N THR A 568 31.94 5.98 37.88
CA THR A 568 32.79 6.02 39.08
C THR A 568 32.96 7.45 39.59
N ASP A 569 33.17 8.44 38.72
CA ASP A 569 33.27 9.87 39.12
C ASP A 569 31.94 10.32 39.70
N TRP A 570 30.84 9.93 39.11
CA TRP A 570 29.50 10.23 39.58
C TRP A 570 29.25 9.63 40.98
N ARG A 571 29.59 8.34 41.20
CA ARG A 571 29.46 7.70 42.52
C ARG A 571 30.33 8.39 43.57
N ASN A 572 31.54 8.76 43.21
CA ASN A 572 32.42 9.50 44.10
C ASN A 572 31.83 10.86 44.50
N GLU A 573 31.10 11.53 43.62
CA GLU A 573 30.38 12.76 43.92
C GLU A 573 29.19 12.52 44.85
N VAL A 574 28.48 11.39 44.69
CA VAL A 574 27.41 10.98 45.60
C VAL A 574 27.93 10.72 47.00
N LEU A 575 29.10 10.08 47.15
CA LEU A 575 29.73 9.79 48.46
C LEU A 575 30.13 11.05 49.21
N LYS A 576 30.27 12.20 48.57
CA LYS A 576 30.55 13.51 49.20
C LYS A 576 29.30 14.13 49.83
N GLN A 577 28.11 13.66 49.49
CA GLN A 577 26.87 14.21 50.02
C GLN A 577 26.63 13.73 51.47
N VAL A 578 26.06 14.63 52.25
CA VAL A 578 25.81 14.36 53.70
C VAL A 578 24.43 13.67 53.96
N ASP A 579 23.59 13.64 52.93
CA ASP A 579 22.24 13.11 52.98
C ASP A 579 22.28 11.59 53.23
N PRO A 580 21.46 11.02 54.12
CA PRO A 580 21.43 9.56 54.38
C PRO A 580 21.14 8.74 53.12
N GLU A 581 20.24 9.21 52.28
CA GLU A 581 19.84 8.57 51.02
C GLU A 581 21.01 8.51 50.04
N ALA A 582 21.98 9.42 50.08
CA ALA A 582 23.17 9.37 49.23
C ALA A 582 23.99 8.11 49.47
N ARG A 583 24.02 7.62 50.74
CA ARG A 583 24.71 6.39 51.08
C ARG A 583 24.03 5.15 50.49
N GLU A 584 22.69 5.14 50.44
CA GLU A 584 21.91 4.12 49.80
C GLU A 584 22.14 4.09 48.28
N ILE A 585 22.14 5.27 47.64
CA ILE A 585 22.46 5.43 46.22
C ILE A 585 23.88 4.95 45.89
N ALA A 586 24.88 5.35 46.70
CA ALA A 586 26.28 4.96 46.48
C ALA A 586 26.47 3.42 46.64
N LEU A 587 25.77 2.81 47.60
CA LEU A 587 25.79 1.36 47.79
C LEU A 587 25.12 0.63 46.61
N ALA A 588 23.98 1.13 46.12
CA ALA A 588 23.29 0.56 44.95
C ALA A 588 24.15 0.68 43.69
N ALA A 589 24.92 1.75 43.54
CA ALA A 589 25.82 1.96 42.42
C ALA A 589 27.12 1.15 42.48
N GLU A 590 27.50 0.63 43.65
CA GLU A 590 28.80 -0.03 43.86
C GLU A 590 29.04 -1.20 42.95
N LEU A 591 28.03 -2.06 42.76
CA LEU A 591 28.11 -3.25 41.91
C LEU A 591 28.48 -2.93 40.47
N ILE A 592 27.95 -1.82 39.94
CA ILE A 592 28.10 -1.41 38.53
C ILE A 592 29.25 -0.40 38.31
N THR A 593 29.88 0.09 39.40
CA THR A 593 30.99 1.05 39.34
C THR A 593 32.34 0.46 39.74
N GLU A 594 32.43 -0.22 40.88
CA GLU A 594 33.64 -0.81 41.42
C GLU A 594 33.55 -2.34 41.58
N GLY A 595 32.34 -2.88 41.55
CA GLY A 595 32.08 -4.30 41.69
C GLY A 595 32.33 -5.14 40.41
N SER A 596 31.93 -6.39 40.41
CA SER A 596 32.16 -7.33 39.32
C SER A 596 31.37 -7.04 38.03
N LEU A 597 30.46 -6.05 38.06
CA LEU A 597 29.62 -5.69 36.93
C LEU A 597 29.95 -4.27 36.41
N ASN A 598 31.20 -3.85 36.49
CA ASN A 598 31.66 -2.52 36.20
C ASN A 598 31.93 -2.22 34.72
N VAL A 599 31.42 -3.07 33.81
CA VAL A 599 31.65 -2.94 32.34
C VAL A 599 31.27 -1.57 31.77
N PHE A 600 30.34 -0.84 32.40
CA PHE A 600 29.87 0.48 32.02
C PHE A 600 30.54 1.63 32.79
N ALA A 601 31.52 1.33 33.63
CA ALA A 601 32.24 2.33 34.44
C ALA A 601 33.60 2.73 33.88
N HIS A 602 33.91 2.27 32.67
CA HIS A 602 35.15 2.55 31.95
C HIS A 602 34.94 3.57 30.82
N PRO A 603 36.00 4.25 30.38
CA PRO A 603 35.95 5.07 29.17
C PRO A 603 35.46 4.25 27.99
N GLY A 604 34.55 4.81 27.18
CA GLY A 604 34.06 4.15 25.97
C GLY A 604 35.21 3.89 24.97
N ASN A 605 35.30 2.69 24.50
CA ASN A 605 36.31 2.26 23.51
C ASN A 605 35.64 1.58 22.27
N VAL A 606 34.33 1.56 22.22
CA VAL A 606 33.59 1.02 21.08
C VAL A 606 33.55 2.06 19.96
N ASP A 607 34.06 1.72 18.78
CA ASP A 607 33.92 2.59 17.62
C ASP A 607 32.47 2.56 17.08
N MET A 608 31.66 3.47 17.56
CA MET A 608 30.28 3.64 17.10
C MET A 608 30.17 4.29 15.70
N ASN A 609 31.30 4.58 15.01
CA ASN A 609 31.30 5.25 13.70
C ASN A 609 31.14 4.29 12.53
N SER A 610 31.29 2.98 12.72
CA SER A 610 31.01 2.01 11.68
C SER A 610 29.59 2.17 11.15
N ARG A 611 29.41 2.01 9.86
CA ARG A 611 28.09 2.15 9.21
C ARG A 611 27.11 1.07 9.67
N ILE A 612 27.61 -0.14 9.91
CA ILE A 612 26.81 -1.29 10.35
C ILE A 612 27.43 -1.82 11.63
N ILE A 613 26.69 -1.82 12.73
CA ILE A 613 27.16 -2.27 14.03
C ILE A 613 26.16 -3.22 14.63
N THR A 614 26.64 -4.34 15.13
CA THR A 614 25.86 -5.22 16.01
C THR A 614 26.42 -5.17 17.42
N LEU A 615 25.57 -4.84 18.38
CA LEU A 615 25.83 -4.91 19.80
C LEU A 615 25.31 -6.24 20.32
N ASP A 616 26.22 -7.22 20.53
CA ASP A 616 25.91 -8.54 21.03
C ASP A 616 25.83 -8.51 22.57
N LEU A 617 24.65 -8.75 23.11
CA LEU A 617 24.34 -8.76 24.54
C LEU A 617 24.09 -10.17 25.08
N TYR A 618 24.37 -11.22 24.33
CA TYR A 618 24.03 -12.60 24.68
C TYR A 618 24.62 -13.02 26.03
N GLU A 619 25.90 -12.69 26.29
CA GLU A 619 26.64 -13.06 27.51
C GLU A 619 26.40 -12.12 28.70
N MET A 620 25.49 -11.14 28.56
CA MET A 620 25.20 -10.17 29.64
C MET A 620 24.34 -10.75 30.78
N GLY A 621 24.23 -11.91 31.07
CA GLY A 621 23.47 -12.49 32.17
C GLY A 621 22.19 -11.74 32.59
N GLU A 622 21.26 -12.38 33.26
CA GLU A 622 19.93 -11.78 33.56
C GLU A 622 19.98 -10.52 34.43
N GLN A 623 20.98 -10.40 35.30
CA GLN A 623 21.08 -9.22 36.20
C GLN A 623 21.49 -7.95 35.51
N LEU A 624 22.44 -8.00 34.54
CA LEU A 624 22.94 -6.84 33.85
C LEU A 624 22.20 -6.52 32.54
N ARG A 625 21.51 -7.49 31.98
CA ARG A 625 20.83 -7.33 30.68
C ARG A 625 19.92 -6.09 30.62
N PRO A 626 19.09 -5.79 31.66
CA PRO A 626 18.28 -4.57 31.65
C PRO A 626 19.11 -3.29 31.63
N THR A 627 20.18 -3.24 32.41
CA THR A 627 21.11 -2.09 32.41
C THR A 627 21.80 -1.95 31.06
N ALA A 628 22.27 -3.05 30.48
CA ALA A 628 22.91 -3.06 29.16
C ALA A 628 21.97 -2.55 28.08
N LEU A 629 20.70 -2.97 28.10
CA LEU A 629 19.68 -2.51 27.14
C LEU A 629 19.48 -0.98 27.23
N VAL A 630 19.43 -0.41 28.43
CA VAL A 630 19.29 1.04 28.63
C VAL A 630 20.53 1.80 28.17
N VAL A 631 21.72 1.31 28.57
CA VAL A 631 23.01 1.95 28.20
C VAL A 631 23.25 1.90 26.68
N THR A 632 22.97 0.77 26.04
CA THR A 632 23.10 0.65 24.58
C THR A 632 22.12 1.55 23.83
N LEU A 633 20.88 1.67 24.31
CA LEU A 633 19.89 2.56 23.72
C LEU A 633 20.32 4.04 23.82
N GLU A 634 20.92 4.42 24.93
CA GLU A 634 21.48 5.78 25.12
C GLU A 634 22.64 6.04 24.16
N ALA A 635 23.57 5.09 23.99
CA ALA A 635 24.66 5.22 23.03
C ALA A 635 24.14 5.34 21.58
N ILE A 636 23.10 4.58 21.24
CA ILE A 636 22.44 4.66 19.94
C ILE A 636 21.76 6.01 19.74
N GLN A 637 21.11 6.54 20.78
CA GLN A 637 20.49 7.87 20.72
C GLN A 637 21.52 8.95 20.37
N ASN A 638 22.71 8.91 20.98
CA ASN A 638 23.82 9.81 20.63
C ASN A 638 24.17 9.72 19.16
N ARG A 639 24.28 8.50 18.61
CA ARG A 639 24.61 8.26 17.19
C ARG A 639 23.50 8.73 16.25
N VAL A 640 22.25 8.51 16.60
CA VAL A 640 21.08 8.99 15.83
C VAL A 640 21.07 10.51 15.71
N MET A 641 21.37 11.20 16.82
CA MET A 641 21.42 12.67 16.84
C MET A 641 22.57 13.21 16.00
N GLU A 642 23.73 12.57 16.03
CA GLU A 642 24.88 12.93 15.21
C GLU A 642 24.60 12.72 13.71
N ASN A 643 24.01 11.61 13.33
CA ASN A 643 23.64 11.29 11.95
C ASN A 643 22.60 12.28 11.40
N ARG A 644 21.63 12.70 12.21
CA ARG A 644 20.68 13.74 11.82
C ARG A 644 21.36 15.01 11.34
N LYS A 645 22.40 15.47 12.06
CA LYS A 645 23.17 16.67 11.67
C LYS A 645 23.87 16.49 10.31
N ARG A 646 24.22 15.24 9.98
CA ARG A 646 24.83 14.87 8.70
C ARG A 646 23.76 14.61 7.60
N GLY A 647 22.47 14.77 7.90
CA GLY A 647 21.36 14.50 6.98
C GLY A 647 21.16 13.01 6.68
N LYS A 648 21.57 12.11 7.59
CA LYS A 648 21.61 10.67 7.42
C LYS A 648 20.60 9.99 8.33
N TYR A 649 19.89 8.98 7.83
CA TYR A 649 19.02 8.14 8.66
C TYR A 649 19.82 7.09 9.42
N THR A 650 19.28 6.65 10.55
CA THR A 650 19.81 5.54 11.34
C THR A 650 18.71 4.49 11.55
N TRP A 651 18.94 3.29 11.06
CA TRP A 651 18.06 2.17 11.27
C TRP A 651 18.52 1.39 12.50
N VAL A 652 17.61 1.19 13.44
CA VAL A 652 17.87 0.47 14.69
C VAL A 652 17.01 -0.76 14.76
N PHE A 653 17.64 -1.92 14.87
CA PHE A 653 16.98 -3.20 14.96
C PHE A 653 17.12 -3.75 16.37
N LEU A 654 16.00 -4.12 16.97
CA LEU A 654 15.89 -4.64 18.34
C LEU A 654 15.37 -6.06 18.27
N ASP A 655 16.21 -7.04 18.51
CA ASP A 655 15.76 -8.41 18.63
C ASP A 655 15.23 -8.68 20.04
N GLU A 656 14.22 -9.52 20.13
CA GLU A 656 13.51 -9.90 21.36
C GLU A 656 13.11 -8.69 22.25
N VAL A 657 12.39 -7.75 21.63
CA VAL A 657 12.00 -6.47 22.26
C VAL A 657 11.19 -6.66 23.58
N TYR A 658 10.54 -7.82 23.78
CA TYR A 658 9.82 -8.11 25.03
C TYR A 658 10.73 -7.98 26.25
N LEU A 659 12.03 -8.20 26.12
CA LEU A 659 13.01 -8.06 27.19
C LEU A 659 13.01 -6.65 27.79
N TYR A 660 12.72 -5.62 27.01
CA TYR A 660 12.60 -4.24 27.50
C TYR A 660 11.35 -4.06 28.37
N PHE A 661 10.26 -4.76 28.03
CA PHE A 661 8.98 -4.61 28.74
C PHE A 661 8.88 -5.48 30.00
N LYS A 662 9.81 -6.40 30.21
CA LYS A 662 9.92 -7.19 31.43
C LYS A 662 10.10 -6.30 32.68
N TYR A 663 10.72 -5.12 32.51
CA TYR A 663 10.92 -4.14 33.57
C TYR A 663 10.30 -2.80 33.19
N HIS A 664 9.52 -2.22 34.10
CA HIS A 664 8.76 -0.99 33.83
C HIS A 664 9.64 0.16 33.31
N TYR A 665 10.77 0.44 33.95
CA TYR A 665 11.68 1.54 33.59
C TYR A 665 12.36 1.32 32.23
N SER A 666 12.73 0.11 31.85
CA SER A 666 13.32 -0.14 30.52
C SER A 666 12.27 0.02 29.42
N GLY A 667 11.02 -0.41 29.67
CA GLY A 667 9.89 -0.18 28.78
C GLY A 667 9.59 1.31 28.58
N GLU A 668 9.56 2.10 29.66
CA GLU A 668 9.36 3.54 29.59
C GLU A 668 10.53 4.25 28.88
N PHE A 669 11.77 3.82 29.12
CA PHE A 669 12.93 4.36 28.42
C PHE A 669 12.87 4.06 26.92
N LEU A 670 12.54 2.84 26.53
CA LEU A 670 12.33 2.46 25.12
C LEU A 670 11.23 3.29 24.48
N TYR A 671 10.10 3.50 25.17
CA TYR A 671 8.99 4.29 24.64
C TYR A 671 9.38 5.74 24.37
N ARG A 672 10.17 6.35 25.26
CA ARG A 672 10.71 7.70 25.07
C ARG A 672 11.70 7.74 23.90
N ALA A 673 12.61 6.76 23.82
CA ALA A 673 13.54 6.63 22.70
C ALA A 673 12.77 6.45 21.37
N TRP A 674 11.72 5.64 21.35
CA TRP A 674 10.84 5.42 20.20
C TRP A 674 10.25 6.74 19.69
N LYS A 675 9.70 7.56 20.57
CA LYS A 675 9.18 8.90 20.21
C LYS A 675 10.26 9.85 19.72
N ARG A 676 11.43 9.86 20.37
CA ARG A 676 12.55 10.75 20.04
C ARG A 676 13.20 10.38 18.71
N PHE A 677 13.44 9.11 18.44
CA PHE A 677 14.13 8.65 17.24
C PHE A 677 13.39 9.07 15.97
N ARG A 678 12.06 9.03 15.96
CA ARG A 678 11.27 9.59 14.85
C ARG A 678 11.65 11.04 14.53
N LYS A 679 11.80 11.88 15.56
CA LYS A 679 12.15 13.31 15.43
C LYS A 679 13.57 13.50 14.88
N TYR A 680 14.45 12.52 15.09
CA TYR A 680 15.88 12.61 14.75
C TYR A 680 16.29 11.73 13.56
N ALA A 681 15.35 11.38 12.68
CA ALA A 681 15.60 10.51 11.53
C ALA A 681 16.10 9.10 11.92
N GLY A 682 15.73 8.62 13.11
CA GLY A 682 15.91 7.23 13.53
C GLY A 682 14.71 6.39 13.15
N ILE A 683 14.93 5.20 12.62
CA ILE A 683 13.90 4.23 12.22
C ILE A 683 14.12 2.95 13.02
N MET A 684 13.24 2.69 13.98
CA MET A 684 13.33 1.50 14.81
C MET A 684 12.51 0.33 14.24
N THR A 685 13.05 -0.86 14.36
CA THR A 685 12.38 -2.12 14.05
C THR A 685 12.55 -3.04 15.24
N ALA A 686 11.45 -3.39 15.87
CA ALA A 686 11.40 -4.27 17.03
C ALA A 686 10.86 -5.64 16.63
N ALA A 687 11.54 -6.72 16.98
CA ALA A 687 11.10 -8.07 16.72
C ALA A 687 10.84 -8.83 18.04
N THR A 688 9.83 -9.69 18.07
CA THR A 688 9.61 -10.59 19.21
C THR A 688 8.78 -11.82 18.83
N GLN A 689 9.07 -12.92 19.46
CA GLN A 689 8.26 -14.15 19.45
C GLN A 689 7.29 -14.23 20.63
N ASN A 690 7.52 -13.46 21.70
CA ASN A 690 6.69 -13.42 22.91
C ASN A 690 5.69 -12.25 22.84
N VAL A 691 4.70 -12.39 21.95
CA VAL A 691 3.70 -11.34 21.73
C VAL A 691 2.82 -11.14 22.97
N GLU A 692 2.44 -12.23 23.66
CA GLU A 692 1.66 -12.17 24.90
C GLU A 692 2.34 -11.30 25.97
N GLU A 693 3.66 -11.48 26.18
CA GLU A 693 4.40 -10.66 27.14
C GLU A 693 4.46 -9.19 26.76
N CYS A 694 4.63 -8.90 25.47
CA CYS A 694 4.52 -7.52 24.96
C CYS A 694 3.14 -6.92 25.25
N LEU A 695 2.08 -7.69 24.99
CA LEU A 695 0.71 -7.20 25.13
C LEU A 695 0.27 -7.03 26.59
N LYS A 696 0.97 -7.62 27.56
CA LYS A 696 0.78 -7.35 29.02
C LYS A 696 1.25 -5.95 29.39
N SER A 697 2.20 -5.36 28.68
CA SER A 697 2.69 -4.00 28.90
C SER A 697 1.78 -2.98 28.22
N GLU A 698 1.25 -2.01 28.98
CA GLU A 698 0.47 -0.90 28.42
C GLU A 698 1.31 -0.05 27.44
N THR A 699 2.58 0.16 27.78
CA THR A 699 3.55 0.89 26.96
C THR A 699 3.75 0.19 25.61
N ALA A 700 3.93 -1.14 25.59
CA ALA A 700 4.06 -1.91 24.37
C ALA A 700 2.79 -1.86 23.50
N ARG A 701 1.61 -1.97 24.14
CA ARG A 701 0.31 -1.82 23.44
C ARG A 701 0.19 -0.46 22.75
N LEU A 702 0.56 0.62 23.43
CA LEU A 702 0.55 1.97 22.85
C LEU A 702 1.54 2.10 21.69
N MET A 703 2.73 1.50 21.80
CA MET A 703 3.71 1.49 20.72
C MET A 703 3.21 0.73 19.49
N LEU A 704 2.63 -0.45 19.68
CA LEU A 704 2.04 -1.28 18.61
C LEU A 704 0.87 -0.57 17.92
N ALA A 705 -0.08 -0.03 18.69
CA ALA A 705 -1.25 0.66 18.15
C ALA A 705 -0.88 1.89 17.31
N ASN A 706 0.21 2.60 17.71
CA ASN A 706 0.69 3.78 17.02
C ASN A 706 1.73 3.48 15.92
N SER A 707 2.07 2.22 15.67
CA SER A 707 3.00 1.85 14.62
C SER A 707 2.28 1.72 13.29
N GLU A 708 2.80 2.41 12.29
CA GLU A 708 2.25 2.38 10.92
C GLU A 708 2.84 1.27 10.06
N PHE A 709 3.90 0.58 10.54
CA PHE A 709 4.49 -0.55 9.82
C PHE A 709 4.57 -1.78 10.71
N LEU A 710 3.87 -2.86 10.34
CA LEU A 710 3.87 -4.12 11.08
C LEU A 710 4.03 -5.29 10.11
N LEU A 711 4.84 -6.27 10.47
CA LEU A 711 4.85 -7.61 9.86
C LEU A 711 4.33 -8.60 10.88
N LEU A 712 3.20 -9.19 10.59
CA LEU A 712 2.53 -10.19 11.41
C LEU A 712 2.67 -11.54 10.73
N PHE A 713 3.54 -12.38 11.24
CA PHE A 713 3.71 -13.77 10.81
C PHE A 713 2.75 -14.70 11.54
N ASN A 714 2.94 -16.01 11.45
CA ASN A 714 2.12 -16.98 12.19
C ASN A 714 2.09 -16.63 13.69
N GLN A 715 0.90 -16.62 14.29
CA GLN A 715 0.66 -16.22 15.69
C GLN A 715 0.08 -17.39 16.50
N ALA A 716 0.40 -17.45 17.79
CA ALA A 716 -0.27 -18.34 18.73
C ALA A 716 -1.77 -18.00 18.85
N ALA A 717 -2.58 -18.98 19.23
CA ALA A 717 -4.04 -18.79 19.31
C ALA A 717 -4.47 -17.68 20.28
N THR A 718 -3.78 -17.57 21.42
CA THR A 718 -4.00 -16.53 22.44
C THR A 718 -3.69 -15.14 21.89
N ASP A 719 -2.56 -15.00 21.19
CA ASP A 719 -2.07 -13.73 20.70
C ASP A 719 -2.94 -13.17 19.57
N ARG A 720 -3.48 -14.05 18.70
CA ARG A 720 -4.38 -13.68 17.60
C ARG A 720 -5.60 -12.91 18.08
N ALA A 721 -6.25 -13.38 19.14
CA ALA A 721 -7.45 -12.74 19.66
C ALA A 721 -7.20 -11.32 20.18
N GLU A 722 -6.05 -11.11 20.85
CA GLU A 722 -5.67 -9.79 21.35
C GLU A 722 -5.18 -8.86 20.23
N LEU A 723 -4.33 -9.35 19.32
CA LEU A 723 -3.88 -8.58 18.15
C LEU A 723 -5.05 -8.19 17.24
N GLY A 724 -6.00 -9.11 17.01
CA GLY A 724 -7.19 -8.85 16.22
C GLY A 724 -8.00 -7.66 16.76
N LYS A 725 -8.19 -7.62 18.08
CA LYS A 725 -8.88 -6.48 18.75
C LYS A 725 -8.07 -5.20 18.70
N LEU A 726 -6.75 -5.27 18.96
CA LEU A 726 -5.88 -4.09 19.02
C LEU A 726 -5.68 -3.44 17.67
N LEU A 727 -5.57 -4.23 16.60
CA LEU A 727 -5.22 -3.77 15.25
C LEU A 727 -6.44 -3.80 14.30
N HIS A 728 -7.62 -4.17 14.78
CA HIS A 728 -8.85 -4.30 14.00
C HIS A 728 -8.70 -5.24 12.79
N ILE A 729 -8.08 -6.42 13.00
CA ILE A 729 -7.88 -7.44 11.99
C ILE A 729 -9.18 -8.26 11.83
N SER A 730 -9.68 -8.40 10.61
CA SER A 730 -10.87 -9.21 10.33
C SER A 730 -10.59 -10.72 10.42
N ASP A 731 -11.63 -11.54 10.55
CA ASP A 731 -11.49 -13.01 10.60
C ASP A 731 -10.85 -13.58 9.33
N THR A 732 -11.17 -13.02 8.17
CA THR A 732 -10.55 -13.40 6.89
C THR A 732 -9.06 -13.07 6.87
N GLN A 733 -8.70 -11.86 7.30
CA GLN A 733 -7.30 -11.44 7.43
C GLN A 733 -6.58 -12.28 8.50
N MET A 734 -7.26 -12.64 9.60
CA MET A 734 -6.72 -13.50 10.64
C MET A 734 -6.28 -14.86 10.09
N GLY A 735 -6.93 -15.37 9.05
CA GLY A 735 -6.55 -16.59 8.35
C GLY A 735 -5.10 -16.57 7.85
N TYR A 736 -4.59 -15.42 7.42
CA TYR A 736 -3.22 -15.27 6.91
C TYR A 736 -2.12 -15.32 8.00
N ILE A 737 -2.48 -15.22 9.27
CA ILE A 737 -1.56 -15.37 10.40
C ILE A 737 -1.92 -16.58 11.29
N THR A 738 -2.79 -17.46 10.77
CA THR A 738 -3.22 -18.70 11.41
C THR A 738 -2.63 -19.87 10.64
N ASN A 739 -1.72 -20.63 11.27
CA ASN A 739 -1.00 -21.75 10.63
C ASN A 739 -0.31 -21.34 9.30
N ALA A 740 0.13 -20.09 9.21
CA ALA A 740 0.83 -19.59 8.05
C ALA A 740 2.19 -20.27 7.88
N GLU A 741 2.60 -20.51 6.64
CA GLU A 741 3.93 -21.01 6.33
C GLU A 741 5.01 -19.98 6.71
N PRO A 742 6.26 -20.42 6.97
CA PRO A 742 7.35 -19.48 7.25
C PRO A 742 7.52 -18.44 6.15
N GLY A 743 7.60 -17.17 6.56
CA GLY A 743 7.70 -16.04 5.62
C GLY A 743 6.37 -15.47 5.14
N HIS A 744 5.25 -16.11 5.46
CA HIS A 744 3.91 -15.64 5.11
C HIS A 744 3.22 -14.93 6.27
N GLY A 745 2.33 -13.98 5.97
CA GLY A 745 1.61 -13.25 7.01
C GLY A 745 0.85 -12.03 6.50
N LEU A 746 0.67 -11.04 7.38
CA LEU A 746 0.05 -9.75 7.09
C LEU A 746 1.05 -8.62 7.24
N LEU A 747 1.13 -7.75 6.24
CA LEU A 747 1.88 -6.51 6.26
C LEU A 747 0.93 -5.33 6.42
N LYS A 748 1.12 -4.54 7.48
CA LYS A 748 0.47 -3.26 7.66
C LYS A 748 1.41 -2.14 7.23
N MET A 749 0.95 -1.23 6.39
CA MET A 749 1.66 -0.01 6.04
C MET A 749 0.68 1.17 5.97
N GLY A 750 0.79 2.07 6.95
CA GLY A 750 -0.20 3.14 7.14
C GLY A 750 -1.60 2.57 7.40
N GLY A 751 -2.56 2.91 6.54
CA GLY A 751 -3.92 2.37 6.58
C GLY A 751 -4.10 1.04 5.85
N SER A 752 -3.11 0.58 5.08
CA SER A 752 -3.20 -0.64 4.28
C SER A 752 -2.77 -1.86 5.09
N LEU A 753 -3.55 -2.94 5.01
CA LEU A 753 -3.23 -4.23 5.60
C LEU A 753 -3.34 -5.30 4.51
N VAL A 754 -2.22 -5.84 4.04
CA VAL A 754 -2.16 -6.75 2.90
C VAL A 754 -1.50 -8.08 3.29
N PRO A 755 -2.01 -9.21 2.80
CA PRO A 755 -1.32 -10.48 2.97
C PRO A 755 -0.04 -10.51 2.12
N PHE A 756 1.05 -11.04 2.72
CA PHE A 756 2.35 -11.05 2.06
C PHE A 756 3.05 -12.40 2.12
N ASP A 757 3.96 -12.61 1.19
CA ASP A 757 4.91 -13.71 1.13
C ASP A 757 6.32 -13.12 0.96
N ASN A 758 7.16 -13.30 1.96
CA ASN A 758 8.58 -12.90 1.96
C ASN A 758 9.51 -14.11 2.03
N SER A 759 9.08 -15.28 1.60
CA SER A 759 9.91 -16.48 1.55
C SER A 759 11.10 -16.29 0.61
N ILE A 760 12.33 -16.50 1.09
CA ILE A 760 13.55 -16.36 0.29
C ILE A 760 13.95 -17.73 -0.24
N PRO A 761 14.38 -17.86 -1.53
CA PRO A 761 14.81 -19.13 -2.08
C PRO A 761 15.99 -19.74 -1.30
N LYS A 762 15.88 -21.00 -0.88
CA LYS A 762 16.86 -21.68 -0.02
C LYS A 762 18.20 -21.95 -0.69
N ASP A 763 18.26 -21.92 -2.00
CA ASP A 763 19.45 -22.14 -2.83
C ASP A 763 20.37 -20.92 -2.95
N THR A 764 20.03 -19.81 -2.30
CA THR A 764 20.76 -18.55 -2.36
C THR A 764 21.77 -18.38 -1.21
N GLU A 765 22.85 -17.62 -1.46
CA GLU A 765 23.82 -17.24 -0.43
C GLU A 765 23.15 -16.33 0.63
N LEU A 766 22.30 -15.43 0.19
CA LEU A 766 21.53 -14.55 1.08
C LEU A 766 20.63 -15.34 2.04
N TYR A 767 19.97 -16.42 1.60
CA TYR A 767 19.19 -17.25 2.50
C TYR A 767 20.07 -17.88 3.59
N ARG A 768 21.24 -18.41 3.23
CA ARG A 768 22.18 -19.01 4.19
C ARG A 768 22.63 -18.02 5.26
N LEU A 769 22.89 -16.77 4.88
CA LEU A 769 23.25 -15.69 5.83
C LEU A 769 22.10 -15.31 6.76
N MET A 770 20.85 -15.49 6.33
CA MET A 770 19.66 -15.09 7.07
C MET A 770 19.07 -16.23 7.90
N SER A 771 19.27 -17.48 7.49
CA SER A 771 18.72 -18.65 8.19
C SER A 771 19.34 -18.77 9.59
N THR A 772 18.49 -19.14 10.55
CA THR A 772 18.89 -19.48 11.93
C THR A 772 18.75 -20.99 12.20
N THR A 773 18.37 -21.76 11.16
CA THR A 773 18.19 -23.21 11.28
C THR A 773 19.54 -23.91 11.34
N PRO A 774 19.82 -24.73 12.37
CA PRO A 774 21.06 -25.48 12.45
C PRO A 774 21.24 -26.38 11.21
N GLY A 775 22.40 -26.27 10.55
CA GLY A 775 22.76 -27.03 9.34
C GLY A 775 22.35 -26.39 8.01
N GLU A 776 21.67 -25.27 8.01
CA GLU A 776 21.37 -24.47 6.81
C GLU A 776 22.34 -23.26 6.65
N ASN A 777 23.18 -22.98 7.67
CA ASN A 777 24.16 -21.88 7.69
C ASN A 777 25.52 -22.32 7.12
#